data_f354591d346ea63778876fb50da3e0cb
#
_entry.id   f354591d346ea63778876fb50da3e0cb
#
_cell.length_a   1.000
_cell.length_b   1.000
_cell.length_c   1.000
_cell.angle_alpha   90.00
_cell.angle_beta   90.00
_cell.angle_gamma   90.00
#
_symmetry.space_group_name_H-M   'P 1'
#
loop_
_entity.id
_entity.type
_entity.pdbx_description
1 polymer ?
#
loop_
_entity_poly.entity_id
_entity_poly.type
_entity_poly.pdbx_seq_one_letter_code
_entity_poly.pdbx_strand_id
1 'polypeptide(L)'
;MECLAIAAHAGLPTPVEIAPEAERVPVWPALQIVVSADRELAPHEAAVLAAGSGAMTVDSPERVLGRGTFPYWALFSLYNPEASEQLRLLGMETTTQFDIRLFERSDSGAWRHVTSLAEAAAGRIGGGTTHPVWALQLAPRQSTDLLLRVEGPAVVRFPVFVYHPVSFAERERKTHVAIGIALGGCLFIILFIGLRRRYLDDRSVPLFMCMLMADLVGALWLTGFLSELFPAAPESVLSWIGYAAYASLFGCGILHARIYLNSADWAPQASRLLQVLGWSWLASAPWLSPAFPLAARVLIVWGGTATALVLVVFSALAARRKVPFSGFIAAAWLAYLLVGSYFLVARVFDNPLLWSSNTIALVQATAIAILFGFAMSQRLMRQRDQLMAARQDAVMQREQGAALMRERSLLFAATNHDLRQPLLGVGMFAHLLKSARTPEEREQHARTLDIALKEVDDLLVSIQQLAAVHESSNRPAFETVQLAELLAPVIEEYRGRSEYKRITIRYVPSRLSITTHVPYFQRIVRNVLSNAIRYTDRGDRILVGCRRGGGLRLVIADSGRGMTEEQTKRAFDAFQRFGSEASIPDGVGLGLFSTKSLADALGLAVSLHSHQGRGTEFRIYLPPVAARVPRAAHPTPDVP
;
A
#
# COMPACT_ATOMS: atom_id res chain seq x y z
N MET A 1 -49.87 4.83 55.46
CA MET A 1 -49.93 6.27 55.81
C MET A 1 -49.34 6.57 57.20
N GLU A 2 -49.46 5.73 58.21
CA GLU A 2 -48.86 5.97 59.52
C GLU A 2 -47.33 5.93 59.54
N CYS A 3 -46.67 5.06 58.79
CA CYS A 3 -45.19 5.06 58.70
C CYS A 3 -44.61 6.31 58.01
N LEU A 4 -45.33 6.92 57.06
CA LEU A 4 -44.93 8.18 56.44
C LEU A 4 -45.04 9.37 57.42
N ALA A 5 -45.95 9.33 58.36
CA ALA A 5 -46.11 10.38 59.36
C ALA A 5 -45.07 10.30 60.47
N ILE A 6 -44.57 9.10 60.85
CA ILE A 6 -43.55 8.90 61.87
C ILE A 6 -42.14 9.30 61.34
N ALA A 7 -41.85 9.07 60.05
CA ALA A 7 -40.58 9.50 59.43
C ALA A 7 -40.42 11.02 59.39
N ALA A 8 -41.50 11.78 59.22
CA ALA A 8 -41.50 13.24 59.21
C ALA A 8 -41.09 13.90 60.56
N HIS A 9 -41.20 13.18 61.67
CA HIS A 9 -40.87 13.66 63.03
C HIS A 9 -39.41 13.36 63.45
N ALA A 10 -38.68 12.46 62.73
CA ALA A 10 -37.34 12.00 63.09
C ALA A 10 -36.20 12.55 62.19
N GLY A 11 -36.51 13.42 61.25
CA GLY A 11 -35.52 13.93 60.26
C GLY A 11 -35.03 12.88 59.26
N LEU A 12 -35.64 11.69 59.22
CA LEU A 12 -35.31 10.62 58.29
C LEU A 12 -35.90 10.94 56.89
N PRO A 13 -35.23 10.53 55.79
CA PRO A 13 -35.74 10.73 54.44
C PRO A 13 -37.09 10.01 54.25
N THR A 14 -37.96 10.55 53.39
CA THR A 14 -39.18 9.88 52.99
C THR A 14 -38.86 8.52 52.36
N PRO A 15 -39.38 7.39 52.86
CA PRO A 15 -39.03 6.09 52.32
C PRO A 15 -39.47 5.94 50.87
N VAL A 16 -38.59 5.37 50.04
CA VAL A 16 -38.88 5.00 48.66
C VAL A 16 -39.67 3.70 48.69
N GLU A 17 -40.94 3.74 48.19
CA GLU A 17 -41.80 2.57 48.10
C GLU A 17 -41.33 1.67 46.94
N ILE A 18 -41.10 0.38 47.25
CA ILE A 18 -40.65 -0.62 46.28
C ILE A 18 -41.80 -1.53 45.92
N ALA A 19 -42.54 -1.17 44.86
CA ALA A 19 -43.61 -2.00 44.34
C ALA A 19 -43.09 -3.37 43.87
N PRO A 20 -43.84 -4.47 44.08
CA PRO A 20 -43.38 -5.84 43.73
C PRO A 20 -43.05 -6.02 42.25
N GLU A 21 -43.81 -5.39 41.37
CA GLU A 21 -43.64 -5.50 39.93
C GLU A 21 -42.66 -4.48 39.36
N ALA A 22 -42.14 -3.58 40.17
CA ALA A 22 -41.20 -2.56 39.69
C ALA A 22 -39.87 -3.18 39.26
N GLU A 23 -39.56 -3.07 37.98
CA GLU A 23 -38.34 -3.57 37.37
C GLU A 23 -37.10 -2.77 37.86
N ARG A 24 -37.25 -1.43 37.96
CA ARG A 24 -36.21 -0.48 38.35
C ARG A 24 -36.82 0.74 39.02
N VAL A 25 -36.40 1.03 40.25
CA VAL A 25 -36.85 2.19 41.01
C VAL A 25 -35.69 3.14 41.27
N PRO A 26 -35.78 4.43 40.91
CA PRO A 26 -34.75 5.41 41.21
C PRO A 26 -34.78 5.78 42.70
N VAL A 27 -33.63 5.77 43.34
CA VAL A 27 -33.49 6.15 44.76
C VAL A 27 -32.95 7.58 44.89
N TRP A 28 -32.27 8.08 43.90
CA TRP A 28 -31.62 9.38 43.94
C TRP A 28 -32.53 10.55 44.36
N PRO A 29 -33.84 10.60 44.09
CA PRO A 29 -34.70 11.70 44.52
C PRO A 29 -34.85 11.77 46.07
N ALA A 30 -34.66 10.64 46.75
CA ALA A 30 -34.83 10.52 48.18
C ALA A 30 -33.51 10.56 48.96
N LEU A 31 -32.36 10.75 48.28
CA LEU A 31 -31.06 10.81 48.92
C LEU A 31 -30.86 12.09 49.71
N GLN A 32 -30.46 11.95 50.95
CA GLN A 32 -29.98 13.05 51.81
C GLN A 32 -28.45 12.93 51.92
N ILE A 33 -27.73 13.87 51.35
CA ILE A 33 -26.27 13.78 51.15
C ILE A 33 -25.53 14.79 51.99
N VAL A 34 -24.47 14.33 52.63
CA VAL A 34 -23.54 15.16 53.40
C VAL A 34 -22.11 14.89 52.95
N VAL A 35 -21.27 15.91 52.94
CA VAL A 35 -19.84 15.82 52.62
C VAL A 35 -19.03 15.96 53.87
N SER A 36 -18.11 15.03 54.09
CA SER A 36 -17.16 15.09 55.21
C SER A 36 -15.83 15.70 54.75
N ALA A 37 -15.71 17.01 54.82
CA ALA A 37 -14.52 17.71 54.34
C ALA A 37 -13.36 17.72 55.37
N ASP A 38 -13.64 17.70 56.68
CA ASP A 38 -12.64 17.97 57.72
C ASP A 38 -12.23 16.74 58.52
N ARG A 39 -13.00 15.66 58.52
CA ARG A 39 -12.69 14.42 59.27
C ARG A 39 -13.36 13.19 58.67
N GLU A 40 -12.79 12.05 58.94
CA GLU A 40 -13.45 10.78 58.70
C GLU A 40 -14.60 10.58 59.73
N LEU A 41 -15.83 10.51 59.20
CA LEU A 41 -17.02 10.31 60.01
C LEU A 41 -17.26 8.81 60.25
N ALA A 42 -17.68 8.44 61.43
CA ALA A 42 -18.27 7.13 61.67
C ALA A 42 -19.68 7.06 61.04
N PRO A 43 -20.19 5.86 60.67
CA PRO A 43 -21.49 5.73 60.01
C PRO A 43 -22.65 6.36 60.79
N HIS A 44 -22.66 6.26 62.13
CA HIS A 44 -23.71 6.87 62.97
C HIS A 44 -23.67 8.41 62.95
N GLU A 45 -22.46 9.01 62.97
CA GLU A 45 -22.29 10.45 62.91
C GLU A 45 -22.73 10.99 61.53
N ALA A 46 -22.34 10.29 60.43
CA ALA A 46 -22.71 10.64 59.07
C ALA A 46 -24.23 10.59 58.89
N ALA A 47 -24.90 9.55 59.46
CA ALA A 47 -26.35 9.42 59.36
C ALA A 47 -27.08 10.55 60.12
N VAL A 48 -26.58 10.96 61.29
CA VAL A 48 -27.17 12.10 62.05
C VAL A 48 -27.02 13.41 61.27
N LEU A 49 -25.87 13.64 60.68
CA LEU A 49 -25.65 14.85 59.87
C LEU A 49 -26.49 14.84 58.59
N ALA A 50 -26.63 13.69 57.93
CA ALA A 50 -27.45 13.54 56.71
C ALA A 50 -28.95 13.70 57.00
N ALA A 51 -29.42 13.30 58.18
CA ALA A 51 -30.80 13.53 58.64
C ALA A 51 -31.08 14.99 59.05
N GLY A 52 -30.04 15.83 59.17
CA GLY A 52 -30.15 17.25 59.53
C GLY A 52 -30.55 18.16 58.36
N SER A 53 -30.94 19.39 58.74
CA SER A 53 -31.39 20.41 57.75
C SER A 53 -30.31 20.90 56.78
N GLY A 54 -29.05 20.51 56.99
CA GLY A 54 -27.93 20.86 56.09
C GLY A 54 -27.64 19.84 55.00
N ALA A 55 -28.42 18.76 54.87
CA ALA A 55 -28.23 17.77 53.84
C ALA A 55 -28.63 18.29 52.46
N MET A 56 -27.85 17.92 51.47
CA MET A 56 -28.11 18.21 50.07
C MET A 56 -29.05 17.14 49.48
N THR A 57 -30.01 17.55 48.68
CA THR A 57 -30.86 16.65 47.88
C THR A 57 -30.44 16.66 46.44
N VAL A 58 -30.73 15.57 45.72
CA VAL A 58 -30.39 15.40 44.30
C VAL A 58 -31.67 15.40 43.50
N ASP A 59 -31.72 16.24 42.49
CA ASP A 59 -32.83 16.40 41.53
C ASP A 59 -32.62 15.61 40.23
N SER A 60 -31.44 15.06 40.02
CA SER A 60 -31.08 14.28 38.84
C SER A 60 -29.96 13.27 39.21
N PRO A 61 -29.99 12.04 38.67
CA PRO A 61 -28.97 11.03 38.88
C PRO A 61 -27.59 11.45 38.36
N GLU A 62 -27.57 12.39 37.45
CA GLU A 62 -26.39 12.90 36.78
C GLU A 62 -25.80 14.16 37.43
N ARG A 63 -26.49 14.72 38.45
CA ARG A 63 -26.03 15.91 39.15
C ARG A 63 -24.68 15.71 39.79
N VAL A 64 -23.77 16.59 39.47
CA VAL A 64 -22.42 16.63 40.05
C VAL A 64 -22.48 17.33 41.40
N LEU A 65 -22.12 16.60 42.43
CA LEU A 65 -22.14 17.14 43.82
C LEU A 65 -20.83 17.79 44.24
N GLY A 66 -19.74 17.46 43.57
CA GLY A 66 -18.45 18.05 43.83
C GLY A 66 -17.30 17.31 43.15
N ARG A 67 -16.11 17.88 43.31
CA ARG A 67 -14.83 17.31 42.89
C ARG A 67 -13.93 17.23 44.09
N GLY A 68 -13.57 16.03 44.50
CA GLY A 68 -12.66 15.91 45.62
C GLY A 68 -12.50 14.51 46.14
N THR A 69 -11.51 14.33 46.97
CA THR A 69 -11.17 13.07 47.65
C THR A 69 -11.91 12.90 48.96
N PHE A 70 -12.89 13.75 49.25
CA PHE A 70 -13.67 13.69 50.46
C PHE A 70 -14.76 12.63 50.34
N PRO A 71 -15.04 11.86 51.44
CA PRO A 71 -16.15 10.93 51.46
C PRO A 71 -17.50 11.66 51.45
N TYR A 72 -18.36 11.24 50.57
CA TYR A 72 -19.77 11.63 50.50
C TYR A 72 -20.60 10.53 51.15
N TRP A 73 -21.53 10.93 52.01
CA TRP A 73 -22.43 10.03 52.68
C TRP A 73 -23.87 10.34 52.26
N ALA A 74 -24.61 9.32 51.79
CA ALA A 74 -25.99 9.44 51.36
C ALA A 74 -26.90 8.55 52.22
N LEU A 75 -27.83 9.16 52.92
CA LEU A 75 -28.85 8.50 53.73
C LEU A 75 -30.14 8.39 52.95
N PHE A 76 -30.77 7.23 52.95
CA PHE A 76 -32.07 6.98 52.31
C PHE A 76 -32.77 5.78 52.97
N SER A 77 -34.09 5.67 52.78
CA SER A 77 -34.88 4.56 53.31
C SER A 77 -35.67 3.90 52.21
N LEU A 78 -35.75 2.58 52.23
CA LEU A 78 -36.57 1.76 51.31
C LEU A 78 -37.72 1.14 52.10
N TYR A 79 -38.93 1.22 51.55
CA TYR A 79 -40.16 0.64 52.16
C TYR A 79 -40.69 -0.52 51.29
N ASN A 80 -40.86 -1.67 51.94
CA ASN A 80 -41.53 -2.82 51.31
C ASN A 80 -43.06 -2.80 51.67
N PRO A 81 -43.97 -2.50 50.71
CA PRO A 81 -45.41 -2.46 51.00
C PRO A 81 -46.04 -3.84 51.15
N GLU A 82 -45.35 -4.90 50.71
CA GLU A 82 -45.88 -6.26 50.67
C GLU A 82 -45.89 -6.95 52.06
N ALA A 83 -46.74 -7.98 52.15
CA ALA A 83 -46.78 -8.86 53.35
C ALA A 83 -45.72 -9.97 53.31
N SER A 84 -44.95 -10.06 52.24
CA SER A 84 -43.85 -11.00 52.05
C SER A 84 -42.50 -10.29 51.97
N GLU A 85 -41.45 -10.98 52.35
CA GLU A 85 -40.10 -10.52 52.18
C GLU A 85 -39.74 -10.36 50.68
N GLN A 86 -39.08 -9.26 50.33
CA GLN A 86 -38.67 -9.00 48.96
C GLN A 86 -37.13 -8.97 48.83
N LEU A 87 -36.62 -9.82 47.93
CA LEU A 87 -35.20 -9.69 47.49
C LEU A 87 -35.09 -8.61 46.42
N ARG A 88 -34.24 -7.63 46.63
CA ARG A 88 -33.94 -6.53 45.73
C ARG A 88 -32.46 -6.32 45.57
N LEU A 89 -32.04 -5.80 44.43
CA LEU A 89 -30.65 -5.46 44.15
C LEU A 89 -30.51 -3.94 44.14
N LEU A 90 -29.71 -3.40 45.05
CA LEU A 90 -29.32 -1.99 45.03
C LEU A 90 -28.07 -1.87 44.16
N GLY A 91 -28.15 -1.09 43.11
CA GLY A 91 -27.03 -0.83 42.21
C GLY A 91 -26.71 0.65 42.13
N MET A 92 -25.44 0.99 42.07
CA MET A 92 -24.95 2.33 41.77
C MET A 92 -24.28 2.31 40.38
N GLU A 93 -24.95 2.89 39.37
CA GLU A 93 -24.47 2.93 38.00
C GLU A 93 -23.29 3.90 37.84
N THR A 94 -22.18 3.58 38.44
CA THR A 94 -20.95 4.36 38.37
C THR A 94 -19.77 3.46 37.97
N THR A 95 -18.68 4.07 37.54
CA THR A 95 -17.44 3.32 37.26
C THR A 95 -16.79 2.82 38.55
N THR A 96 -16.06 1.74 38.49
CA THR A 96 -15.37 1.07 39.62
C THR A 96 -14.24 1.90 40.27
N GLN A 97 -14.13 3.18 39.96
CA GLN A 97 -13.06 4.07 40.46
C GLN A 97 -13.34 4.72 41.82
N PHE A 98 -14.43 4.31 42.47
CA PHE A 98 -14.84 4.82 43.77
C PHE A 98 -14.78 3.71 44.79
N ASP A 99 -14.30 4.04 46.02
CA ASP A 99 -14.55 3.20 47.18
C ASP A 99 -16.00 3.46 47.63
N ILE A 100 -16.85 2.46 47.46
CA ILE A 100 -18.27 2.56 47.72
C ILE A 100 -18.63 1.50 48.75
N ARG A 101 -19.16 1.94 49.88
CA ARG A 101 -19.57 1.05 50.99
C ARG A 101 -21.00 1.32 51.37
N LEU A 102 -21.77 0.26 51.51
CA LEU A 102 -23.16 0.31 51.95
C LEU A 102 -23.25 -0.15 53.41
N PHE A 103 -24.00 0.59 54.19
CA PHE A 103 -24.32 0.23 55.55
C PHE A 103 -25.85 0.16 55.71
N GLU A 104 -26.32 -0.82 56.44
CA GLU A 104 -27.71 -1.05 56.81
C GLU A 104 -27.88 -0.84 58.28
N ARG A 105 -28.97 -0.18 58.69
CA ARG A 105 -29.30 0.00 60.10
C ARG A 105 -29.99 -1.24 60.62
N SER A 106 -29.40 -1.87 61.67
CA SER A 106 -30.01 -3.02 62.36
C SER A 106 -31.14 -2.58 63.28
N ASP A 107 -31.98 -3.53 63.72
CA ASP A 107 -33.04 -3.30 64.71
C ASP A 107 -32.50 -2.72 66.03
N SER A 108 -31.25 -2.97 66.40
CA SER A 108 -30.57 -2.38 67.53
C SER A 108 -30.15 -0.92 67.33
N GLY A 109 -30.34 -0.35 66.15
CA GLY A 109 -29.93 0.99 65.76
C GLY A 109 -28.46 1.12 65.32
N ALA A 110 -27.70 0.03 65.34
CA ALA A 110 -26.31 0.00 64.90
C ALA A 110 -26.21 -0.13 63.36
N TRP A 111 -25.20 0.55 62.75
CA TRP A 111 -24.92 0.44 61.34
C TRP A 111 -24.01 -0.74 61.02
N ARG A 112 -24.43 -1.64 60.15
CA ARG A 112 -23.71 -2.83 59.71
C ARG A 112 -23.31 -2.68 58.27
N HIS A 113 -22.03 -2.98 57.94
CA HIS A 113 -21.56 -3.05 56.57
C HIS A 113 -22.26 -4.18 55.79
N VAL A 114 -22.78 -3.86 54.61
CA VAL A 114 -23.39 -4.83 53.67
C VAL A 114 -22.36 -5.17 52.60
N THR A 115 -22.02 -6.46 52.50
CA THR A 115 -21.06 -6.94 51.48
C THR A 115 -21.65 -6.83 50.07
N SER A 116 -20.91 -6.23 49.12
CA SER A 116 -21.34 -6.17 47.75
C SER A 116 -21.28 -7.55 47.05
N LEU A 117 -22.00 -7.72 45.96
CA LEU A 117 -21.92 -8.94 45.17
C LEU A 117 -20.52 -9.18 44.59
N ALA A 118 -19.80 -8.12 44.24
CA ALA A 118 -18.41 -8.18 43.76
C ALA A 118 -17.46 -8.67 44.88
N GLU A 119 -17.61 -8.15 46.11
CA GLU A 119 -16.83 -8.62 47.28
C GLU A 119 -17.17 -10.09 47.64
N ALA A 120 -18.44 -10.47 47.58
CA ALA A 120 -18.88 -11.84 47.82
C ALA A 120 -18.40 -12.83 46.76
N ALA A 121 -18.18 -12.35 45.52
CA ALA A 121 -17.68 -13.12 44.39
C ALA A 121 -16.13 -13.05 44.27
N ALA A 122 -15.44 -12.36 45.16
CA ALA A 122 -14.00 -12.21 45.09
C ALA A 122 -13.28 -13.57 44.99
N GLY A 123 -12.45 -13.69 43.92
CA GLY A 123 -11.75 -14.93 43.59
C GLY A 123 -12.47 -15.86 42.60
N ARG A 124 -13.67 -15.51 42.08
CA ARG A 124 -14.37 -16.24 41.03
C ARG A 124 -14.34 -15.43 39.72
N ILE A 125 -13.74 -15.98 38.67
CA ILE A 125 -13.77 -15.38 37.34
C ILE A 125 -15.22 -15.36 36.84
N GLY A 126 -15.71 -14.17 36.42
CA GLY A 126 -17.07 -13.99 35.86
C GLY A 126 -18.20 -13.96 36.94
N GLY A 127 -17.85 -13.83 38.22
CA GLY A 127 -18.83 -13.69 39.32
C GLY A 127 -19.08 -12.23 39.73
N GLY A 128 -18.38 -11.26 39.08
CA GLY A 128 -18.53 -9.83 39.34
C GLY A 128 -19.68 -9.18 38.59
N THR A 129 -19.98 -7.95 38.97
CA THR A 129 -20.92 -7.05 38.25
C THR A 129 -20.14 -5.86 37.72
N THR A 130 -20.60 -5.28 36.61
CA THR A 130 -19.99 -4.09 35.98
C THR A 130 -20.10 -2.84 36.84
N HIS A 131 -20.95 -2.89 37.87
CA HIS A 131 -21.20 -1.82 38.85
C HIS A 131 -21.28 -2.40 40.26
N PRO A 132 -21.04 -1.59 41.32
CA PRO A 132 -21.28 -2.01 42.68
C PRO A 132 -22.76 -2.32 42.90
N VAL A 133 -23.03 -3.54 43.36
CA VAL A 133 -24.38 -4.05 43.60
C VAL A 133 -24.44 -4.79 44.95
N TRP A 134 -25.49 -4.55 45.69
CA TRP A 134 -25.78 -5.20 46.95
C TRP A 134 -27.12 -5.92 46.90
N ALA A 135 -27.16 -7.12 47.47
CA ALA A 135 -28.41 -7.85 47.63
C ALA A 135 -29.06 -7.45 48.97
N LEU A 136 -30.27 -6.93 48.89
CA LEU A 136 -31.04 -6.48 50.07
C LEU A 136 -32.27 -7.38 50.23
N GLN A 137 -32.48 -7.85 51.47
CA GLN A 137 -33.70 -8.55 51.89
C GLN A 137 -34.57 -7.54 52.61
N LEU A 138 -35.64 -7.07 51.97
CA LEU A 138 -36.56 -6.10 52.54
C LEU A 138 -37.68 -6.81 53.31
N ALA A 139 -37.72 -6.63 54.62
CA ALA A 139 -38.70 -7.24 55.48
C ALA A 139 -40.14 -6.76 55.16
N PRO A 140 -41.18 -7.60 55.39
CA PRO A 140 -42.55 -7.27 55.10
C PRO A 140 -43.03 -6.03 55.83
N ARG A 141 -43.64 -5.07 55.11
CA ARG A 141 -44.25 -3.84 55.68
C ARG A 141 -43.31 -3.02 56.57
N GLN A 142 -42.00 -3.07 56.31
CA GLN A 142 -40.99 -2.35 57.05
C GLN A 142 -40.18 -1.41 56.16
N SER A 143 -39.65 -0.36 56.79
CA SER A 143 -38.69 0.52 56.18
C SER A 143 -37.27 0.11 56.60
N THR A 144 -36.37 0.01 55.66
CA THR A 144 -34.96 -0.29 55.86
C THR A 144 -34.13 0.99 55.61
N ASP A 145 -33.44 1.47 56.66
CA ASP A 145 -32.57 2.64 56.54
C ASP A 145 -31.19 2.20 56.05
N LEU A 146 -30.72 2.89 55.01
CA LEU A 146 -29.47 2.61 54.30
C LEU A 146 -28.60 3.84 54.26
N LEU A 147 -27.30 3.64 54.41
CA LEU A 147 -26.30 4.70 54.35
C LEU A 147 -25.19 4.29 53.39
N LEU A 148 -25.00 5.09 52.33
CA LEU A 148 -24.02 4.84 51.27
C LEU A 148 -22.85 5.82 51.43
N ARG A 149 -21.62 5.28 51.60
CA ARG A 149 -20.38 6.05 51.58
C ARG A 149 -19.76 5.95 50.20
N VAL A 150 -19.44 7.09 49.58
CA VAL A 150 -18.79 7.15 48.26
C VAL A 150 -17.57 8.04 48.38
N GLU A 151 -16.40 7.47 48.11
CA GLU A 151 -15.13 8.19 48.12
C GLU A 151 -14.36 7.88 46.82
N GLY A 152 -13.76 8.89 46.23
CA GLY A 152 -12.96 8.67 45.03
C GLY A 152 -12.47 9.96 44.41
N PRO A 153 -11.46 9.86 43.55
CA PRO A 153 -10.76 11.02 42.96
C PRO A 153 -11.52 11.67 41.80
N ALA A 154 -12.76 11.26 41.57
CA ALA A 154 -13.54 11.74 40.43
C ALA A 154 -14.71 12.63 40.84
N VAL A 155 -15.46 13.05 39.79
CA VAL A 155 -16.73 13.73 39.97
C VAL A 155 -17.74 12.79 40.61
N VAL A 156 -18.24 13.12 41.78
CA VAL A 156 -19.17 12.29 42.54
C VAL A 156 -20.60 12.55 42.05
N ARG A 157 -21.27 11.47 41.71
CA ARG A 157 -22.68 11.41 41.31
C ARG A 157 -23.31 10.22 42.06
N PHE A 158 -24.64 10.26 42.19
CA PHE A 158 -25.38 9.20 42.88
C PHE A 158 -26.48 8.60 41.99
N PRO A 159 -26.13 7.91 40.91
CA PRO A 159 -27.10 7.17 40.07
C PRO A 159 -27.46 5.85 40.75
N VAL A 160 -28.20 5.95 41.89
CA VAL A 160 -28.59 4.80 42.70
C VAL A 160 -29.98 4.33 42.32
N PHE A 161 -30.09 3.01 42.06
CA PHE A 161 -31.35 2.37 41.67
C PHE A 161 -31.55 1.05 42.45
N VAL A 162 -32.79 0.71 42.68
CA VAL A 162 -33.20 -0.61 43.15
C VAL A 162 -33.79 -1.39 42.01
N TYR A 163 -33.29 -2.60 41.81
CA TYR A 163 -33.67 -3.48 40.69
C TYR A 163 -34.39 -4.72 41.19
N HIS A 164 -35.34 -5.20 40.40
CA HIS A 164 -35.77 -6.57 40.52
C HIS A 164 -34.66 -7.52 40.02
N PRO A 165 -34.34 -8.63 40.70
CA PRO A 165 -33.22 -9.49 40.35
C PRO A 165 -33.22 -9.97 38.91
N VAL A 166 -34.41 -10.34 38.36
CA VAL A 166 -34.54 -10.81 36.98
C VAL A 166 -34.21 -9.69 35.98
N SER A 167 -34.75 -8.48 36.21
CA SER A 167 -34.54 -7.33 35.33
C SER A 167 -33.08 -6.87 35.34
N PHE A 168 -32.43 -6.96 36.52
CA PHE A 168 -30.99 -6.71 36.61
C PHE A 168 -30.18 -7.71 35.80
N ALA A 169 -30.45 -9.02 35.98
CA ALA A 169 -29.76 -10.08 35.22
C ALA A 169 -29.92 -9.95 33.73
N GLU A 170 -31.12 -9.56 33.25
CA GLU A 170 -31.35 -9.32 31.84
C GLU A 170 -30.57 -8.11 31.31
N ARG A 171 -30.49 -7.03 32.07
CA ARG A 171 -29.72 -5.83 31.73
C ARG A 171 -28.22 -6.13 31.64
N GLU A 172 -27.68 -6.81 32.69
CA GLU A 172 -26.28 -7.25 32.70
C GLU A 172 -25.96 -8.15 31.51
N ARG A 173 -26.82 -9.11 31.21
CA ARG A 173 -26.67 -9.98 30.04
C ARG A 173 -26.61 -9.18 28.73
N LYS A 174 -27.49 -8.17 28.55
CA LYS A 174 -27.44 -7.29 27.35
C LYS A 174 -26.11 -6.52 27.28
N THR A 175 -25.63 -6.04 28.38
CA THR A 175 -24.33 -5.33 28.48
C THR A 175 -23.16 -6.25 28.12
N HIS A 176 -23.13 -7.46 28.71
CA HIS A 176 -22.07 -8.45 28.41
C HIS A 176 -22.09 -8.89 26.94
N VAL A 177 -23.26 -9.09 26.34
CA VAL A 177 -23.38 -9.42 24.91
C VAL A 177 -22.85 -8.26 24.04
N ALA A 178 -23.19 -7.02 24.37
CA ALA A 178 -22.70 -5.86 23.62
C ALA A 178 -21.16 -5.72 23.73
N ILE A 179 -20.61 -5.92 24.94
CA ILE A 179 -19.15 -5.95 25.18
C ILE A 179 -18.52 -7.09 24.37
N GLY A 180 -19.09 -8.29 24.42
CA GLY A 180 -18.58 -9.46 23.69
C GLY A 180 -18.55 -9.26 22.17
N ILE A 181 -19.58 -8.64 21.61
CA ILE A 181 -19.64 -8.31 20.17
C ILE A 181 -18.56 -7.28 19.81
N ALA A 182 -18.41 -6.21 20.59
CA ALA A 182 -17.38 -5.20 20.36
C ALA A 182 -15.97 -5.78 20.45
N LEU A 183 -15.72 -6.58 21.49
CA LEU A 183 -14.44 -7.27 21.73
C LEU A 183 -14.11 -8.24 20.59
N GLY A 184 -15.08 -9.10 20.24
CA GLY A 184 -14.93 -10.06 19.15
C GLY A 184 -14.65 -9.38 17.81
N GLY A 185 -15.36 -8.28 17.52
CA GLY A 185 -15.15 -7.48 16.31
C GLY A 185 -13.74 -6.86 16.26
N CYS A 186 -13.28 -6.26 17.34
CA CYS A 186 -11.91 -5.71 17.41
C CYS A 186 -10.84 -6.79 17.26
N LEU A 187 -10.99 -7.92 17.98
CA LEU A 187 -10.05 -9.05 17.88
C LEU A 187 -10.03 -9.65 16.47
N PHE A 188 -11.21 -9.78 15.84
CA PHE A 188 -11.30 -10.24 14.46
C PHE A 188 -10.54 -9.32 13.49
N ILE A 189 -10.69 -7.99 13.63
CA ILE A 189 -9.98 -7.01 12.79
C ILE A 189 -8.46 -7.12 13.01
N ILE A 190 -8.01 -7.22 14.26
CA ILE A 190 -6.60 -7.38 14.61
C ILE A 190 -6.02 -8.65 13.98
N LEU A 191 -6.71 -9.78 14.14
CA LEU A 191 -6.30 -11.07 13.57
C LEU A 191 -6.27 -11.04 12.05
N PHE A 192 -7.34 -10.52 11.43
CA PHE A 192 -7.46 -10.42 9.98
C PHE A 192 -6.32 -9.60 9.35
N ILE A 193 -5.99 -8.44 9.94
CA ILE A 193 -4.90 -7.60 9.46
C ILE A 193 -3.55 -8.22 9.77
N GLY A 194 -3.39 -8.84 10.95
CA GLY A 194 -2.19 -9.55 11.35
C GLY A 194 -1.82 -10.70 10.40
N LEU A 195 -2.81 -11.49 9.97
CA LEU A 195 -2.62 -12.54 8.97
C LEU A 195 -2.22 -11.98 7.61
N ARG A 196 -2.81 -10.86 7.21
CA ARG A 196 -2.47 -10.19 5.95
C ARG A 196 -1.08 -9.56 5.94
N ARG A 197 -0.56 -9.13 7.08
CA ARG A 197 0.80 -8.60 7.22
C ARG A 197 1.86 -9.59 6.72
N ARG A 198 1.63 -10.91 6.85
CA ARG A 198 2.57 -11.94 6.40
C ARG A 198 2.93 -11.85 4.91
N TYR A 199 2.08 -11.20 4.12
CA TYR A 199 2.25 -11.04 2.68
C TYR A 199 2.73 -9.65 2.26
N LEU A 200 2.80 -8.69 3.19
CA LEU A 200 3.09 -7.28 2.89
C LEU A 200 3.92 -6.67 4.03
N ASP A 201 5.11 -6.20 3.72
CA ASP A 201 6.00 -5.54 4.69
C ASP A 201 5.62 -4.04 4.82
N ASP A 202 4.51 -3.77 5.54
CA ASP A 202 4.08 -2.39 5.86
C ASP A 202 4.40 -2.08 7.33
N ARG A 203 5.32 -1.14 7.54
CA ARG A 203 5.76 -0.68 8.87
C ARG A 203 4.65 -0.03 9.70
N SER A 204 3.54 0.38 9.08
CA SER A 204 2.41 0.98 9.79
C SER A 204 1.52 -0.04 10.49
N VAL A 205 1.52 -1.30 10.04
CA VAL A 205 0.66 -2.38 10.56
C VAL A 205 0.89 -2.69 12.04
N PRO A 206 2.13 -2.87 12.55
CA PRO A 206 2.34 -3.12 13.97
C PRO A 206 1.80 -2.01 14.86
N LEU A 207 2.04 -0.75 14.49
CA LEU A 207 1.54 0.41 15.23
C LEU A 207 0.01 0.46 15.24
N PHE A 208 -0.61 0.12 14.12
CA PHE A 208 -2.05 -0.01 14.01
C PHE A 208 -2.60 -1.11 14.95
N MET A 209 -1.98 -2.29 14.96
CA MET A 209 -2.39 -3.38 15.85
C MET A 209 -2.23 -3.00 17.32
N CYS A 210 -1.11 -2.36 17.70
CA CYS A 210 -0.89 -1.85 19.05
C CYS A 210 -1.94 -0.79 19.43
N MET A 211 -2.28 0.12 18.51
CA MET A 211 -3.31 1.13 18.71
C MET A 211 -4.68 0.50 19.00
N LEU A 212 -5.13 -0.46 18.17
CA LEU A 212 -6.42 -1.14 18.38
C LEU A 212 -6.43 -1.97 19.67
N MET A 213 -5.34 -2.64 20.00
CA MET A 213 -5.24 -3.38 21.25
C MET A 213 -5.30 -2.44 22.46
N ALA A 214 -4.64 -1.30 22.37
CA ALA A 214 -4.67 -0.27 23.42
C ALA A 214 -6.08 0.34 23.58
N ASP A 215 -6.77 0.61 22.47
CA ASP A 215 -8.17 1.10 22.49
C ASP A 215 -9.10 0.08 23.15
N LEU A 216 -8.94 -1.20 22.81
CA LEU A 216 -9.70 -2.30 23.39
C LEU A 216 -9.48 -2.41 24.91
N VAL A 217 -8.22 -2.40 25.37
CA VAL A 217 -7.87 -2.46 26.79
C VAL A 217 -8.42 -1.23 27.53
N GLY A 218 -8.31 -0.04 26.93
CA GLY A 218 -8.87 1.19 27.48
C GLY A 218 -10.39 1.14 27.61
N ALA A 219 -11.09 0.60 26.62
CA ALA A 219 -12.54 0.41 26.65
C ALA A 219 -12.97 -0.61 27.71
N LEU A 220 -12.25 -1.73 27.84
CA LEU A 220 -12.49 -2.73 28.89
C LEU A 220 -12.31 -2.14 30.30
N TRP A 221 -11.29 -1.31 30.49
CA TRP A 221 -11.07 -0.62 31.76
C TRP A 221 -12.18 0.40 32.05
N LEU A 222 -12.56 1.22 31.04
CA LEU A 222 -13.58 2.26 31.22
C LEU A 222 -14.96 1.67 31.51
N THR A 223 -15.28 0.50 30.95
CA THR A 223 -16.55 -0.22 31.19
C THR A 223 -16.58 -0.99 32.53
N GLY A 224 -15.46 -1.09 33.24
CA GLY A 224 -15.32 -1.92 34.43
C GLY A 224 -15.12 -3.41 34.17
N PHE A 225 -15.19 -3.85 32.90
CA PHE A 225 -15.05 -5.26 32.58
C PHE A 225 -13.65 -5.82 32.84
N LEU A 226 -12.64 -4.96 32.83
CA LEU A 226 -11.28 -5.36 33.19
C LEU A 226 -11.18 -5.82 34.68
N SER A 227 -11.90 -5.16 35.57
CA SER A 227 -11.98 -5.54 37.00
C SER A 227 -12.73 -6.86 37.19
N GLU A 228 -13.73 -7.12 36.33
CA GLU A 228 -14.46 -8.40 36.33
C GLU A 228 -13.59 -9.57 35.83
N LEU A 229 -12.76 -9.33 34.79
CA LEU A 229 -11.81 -10.34 34.30
C LEU A 229 -10.69 -10.66 35.31
N PHE A 230 -10.28 -9.66 36.09
CA PHE A 230 -9.17 -9.77 37.05
C PHE A 230 -9.58 -9.36 38.47
N PRO A 231 -10.51 -10.07 39.11
CA PRO A 231 -11.08 -9.66 40.38
C PRO A 231 -10.06 -9.66 41.56
N ALA A 232 -8.95 -10.38 41.41
CA ALA A 232 -7.88 -10.41 42.40
C ALA A 232 -6.82 -9.30 42.18
N ALA A 233 -6.88 -8.56 41.08
CA ALA A 233 -5.91 -7.51 40.79
C ALA A 233 -6.24 -6.23 41.62
N PRO A 234 -5.23 -5.58 42.22
CA PRO A 234 -5.45 -4.29 42.85
C PRO A 234 -5.98 -3.24 41.86
N GLU A 235 -6.97 -2.45 42.29
CA GLU A 235 -7.59 -1.42 41.42
C GLU A 235 -6.59 -0.38 40.91
N SER A 236 -5.56 -0.08 41.73
CA SER A 236 -4.44 0.78 41.32
C SER A 236 -3.70 0.24 40.08
N VAL A 237 -3.52 -1.08 39.97
CA VAL A 237 -2.88 -1.73 38.83
C VAL A 237 -3.78 -1.67 37.61
N LEU A 238 -5.07 -1.97 37.77
CA LEU A 238 -6.04 -1.91 36.67
C LEU A 238 -6.20 -0.49 36.13
N SER A 239 -6.23 0.51 37.03
CA SER A 239 -6.24 1.93 36.64
C SER A 239 -4.98 2.35 35.93
N TRP A 240 -3.80 1.89 36.35
CA TRP A 240 -2.55 2.14 35.63
C TRP A 240 -2.56 1.52 34.23
N ILE A 241 -3.04 0.28 34.10
CA ILE A 241 -3.21 -0.39 32.80
C ILE A 241 -4.12 0.43 31.87
N GLY A 242 -5.25 0.94 32.38
CA GLY A 242 -6.16 1.79 31.63
C GLY A 242 -5.51 3.08 31.15
N TYR A 243 -4.80 3.79 32.01
CA TYR A 243 -4.07 5.01 31.64
C TYR A 243 -2.96 4.74 30.63
N ALA A 244 -2.18 3.68 30.82
CA ALA A 244 -1.13 3.26 29.90
C ALA A 244 -1.70 2.85 28.53
N ALA A 245 -2.87 2.22 28.52
CA ALA A 245 -3.58 1.89 27.27
C ALA A 245 -3.94 3.15 26.48
N TYR A 246 -4.52 4.18 27.12
CA TYR A 246 -4.82 5.44 26.43
C TYR A 246 -3.57 6.18 25.97
N ALA A 247 -2.49 6.21 26.75
CA ALA A 247 -1.23 6.77 26.29
C ALA A 247 -0.68 6.04 25.05
N SER A 248 -0.79 4.70 25.06
CA SER A 248 -0.39 3.85 23.94
C SER A 248 -1.29 4.04 22.71
N LEU A 249 -2.59 4.21 22.90
CA LEU A 249 -3.55 4.52 21.84
C LEU A 249 -3.16 5.79 21.09
N PHE A 250 -2.92 6.89 21.81
CA PHE A 250 -2.53 8.15 21.19
C PHE A 250 -1.13 8.10 20.58
N GLY A 251 -0.16 7.53 21.30
CA GLY A 251 1.21 7.41 20.83
C GLY A 251 1.32 6.57 19.56
N CYS A 252 0.79 5.35 19.59
CA CYS A 252 0.78 4.47 18.41
C CYS A 252 -0.08 5.04 17.29
N GLY A 253 -1.21 5.71 17.61
CA GLY A 253 -2.08 6.34 16.63
C GLY A 253 -1.41 7.48 15.86
N ILE A 254 -0.65 8.34 16.55
CA ILE A 254 0.15 9.40 15.92
C ILE A 254 1.23 8.81 15.02
N LEU A 255 2.01 7.84 15.53
CA LEU A 255 3.07 7.20 14.78
C LEU A 255 2.52 6.42 13.58
N HIS A 256 1.38 5.75 13.75
CA HIS A 256 0.66 5.10 12.66
C HIS A 256 0.24 6.11 11.58
N ALA A 257 -0.46 7.18 11.97
CA ALA A 257 -0.90 8.23 11.03
C ALA A 257 0.28 8.84 10.26
N ARG A 258 1.40 9.11 10.95
CA ARG A 258 2.64 9.61 10.36
C ARG A 258 3.14 8.71 9.22
N ILE A 259 3.24 7.40 9.47
CA ILE A 259 3.75 6.42 8.49
C ILE A 259 2.70 6.16 7.41
N TYR A 260 1.45 5.96 7.81
CA TYR A 260 0.35 5.66 6.89
C TYR A 260 0.15 6.76 5.84
N LEU A 261 0.22 8.02 6.25
CA LEU A 261 0.03 9.18 5.37
C LEU A 261 1.30 9.58 4.62
N ASN A 262 2.41 8.84 4.74
CA ASN A 262 3.71 9.16 4.16
C ASN A 262 4.10 10.63 4.38
N SER A 263 3.90 11.10 5.61
CA SER A 263 4.02 12.52 5.95
C SER A 263 5.44 13.07 5.79
N ALA A 264 6.46 12.20 5.82
CA ALA A 264 7.84 12.58 5.60
C ALA A 264 8.09 13.17 4.20
N ASP A 265 7.32 12.72 3.20
CA ASP A 265 7.50 13.09 1.80
C ASP A 265 6.90 14.48 1.47
N TRP A 266 5.80 14.85 2.13
CA TRP A 266 5.07 16.09 1.81
C TRP A 266 5.04 17.13 2.93
N ALA A 267 5.39 16.76 4.17
CA ALA A 267 5.44 17.65 5.34
C ALA A 267 6.53 17.22 6.34
N PRO A 268 7.82 17.25 5.99
CA PRO A 268 8.90 16.68 6.79
C PRO A 268 9.04 17.28 8.20
N GLN A 269 8.77 18.59 8.35
CA GLN A 269 8.80 19.26 9.66
C GLN A 269 7.66 18.78 10.55
N ALA A 270 6.42 18.77 10.03
CA ALA A 270 5.26 18.26 10.75
C ALA A 270 5.41 16.77 11.09
N SER A 271 5.99 15.98 10.17
CA SER A 271 6.29 14.57 10.41
C SER A 271 7.26 14.36 11.59
N ARG A 272 8.28 15.20 11.74
CA ARG A 272 9.19 15.15 12.90
C ARG A 272 8.47 15.53 14.20
N LEU A 273 7.63 16.57 14.17
CA LEU A 273 6.82 16.96 15.34
C LEU A 273 5.86 15.85 15.76
N LEU A 274 5.17 15.22 14.81
CA LEU A 274 4.31 14.06 15.08
C LEU A 274 5.12 12.89 15.68
N GLN A 275 6.33 12.66 15.18
CA GLN A 275 7.20 11.62 15.75
C GLN A 275 7.54 11.90 17.21
N VAL A 276 7.97 13.11 17.54
CA VAL A 276 8.27 13.50 18.92
C VAL A 276 7.02 13.38 19.78
N LEU A 277 5.88 13.90 19.33
CA LEU A 277 4.62 13.82 20.08
C LEU A 277 4.17 12.38 20.32
N GLY A 278 4.28 11.49 19.32
CA GLY A 278 3.94 10.07 19.47
C GLY A 278 4.83 9.36 20.50
N TRP A 279 6.12 9.59 20.46
CA TRP A 279 7.04 9.04 21.47
C TRP A 279 6.84 9.64 22.84
N SER A 280 6.50 10.94 22.96
CA SER A 280 6.18 11.59 24.24
C SER A 280 4.97 10.95 24.89
N TRP A 281 3.91 10.62 24.13
CA TRP A 281 2.76 9.89 24.64
C TRP A 281 3.15 8.50 25.18
N LEU A 282 3.94 7.72 24.41
CA LEU A 282 4.40 6.40 24.86
C LEU A 282 5.28 6.48 26.11
N ALA A 283 6.16 7.47 26.16
CA ALA A 283 7.03 7.72 27.31
C ALA A 283 6.26 8.20 28.55
N SER A 284 5.06 8.76 28.40
CA SER A 284 4.22 9.19 29.53
C SER A 284 3.54 8.03 30.23
N ALA A 285 3.35 6.88 29.60
CA ALA A 285 2.61 5.74 30.14
C ALA A 285 3.08 5.26 31.53
N PRO A 286 4.39 5.12 31.83
CA PRO A 286 4.85 4.74 33.17
C PRO A 286 4.56 5.79 34.24
N TRP A 287 4.45 7.08 33.86
CA TRP A 287 4.25 8.21 34.78
C TRP A 287 2.79 8.51 35.07
N LEU A 288 1.85 7.93 34.31
CA LEU A 288 0.41 8.04 34.57
C LEU A 288 0.01 7.17 35.77
N SER A 289 0.45 7.61 36.93
CA SER A 289 0.27 6.88 38.19
C SER A 289 -1.13 7.07 38.77
N PRO A 290 -1.71 6.03 39.36
CA PRO A 290 -2.91 6.15 40.21
C PRO A 290 -2.72 7.09 41.43
N ALA A 291 -1.47 7.37 41.81
CA ALA A 291 -1.18 8.35 42.87
C ALA A 291 -1.55 9.79 42.48
N PHE A 292 -1.62 10.11 41.18
CA PHE A 292 -2.03 11.42 40.66
C PHE A 292 -3.20 11.30 39.69
N PRO A 293 -4.33 10.75 40.08
CA PRO A 293 -5.41 10.36 39.17
C PRO A 293 -6.04 11.58 38.46
N LEU A 294 -6.07 12.74 39.11
CA LEU A 294 -6.59 13.97 38.50
C LEU A 294 -5.69 14.43 37.35
N ALA A 295 -4.37 14.47 37.57
CA ALA A 295 -3.41 14.88 36.51
C ALA A 295 -3.42 13.89 35.32
N ALA A 296 -3.47 12.59 35.60
CA ALA A 296 -3.56 11.56 34.56
C ALA A 296 -4.83 11.71 33.70
N ARG A 297 -5.98 11.94 34.34
CA ARG A 297 -7.26 12.14 33.63
C ARG A 297 -7.28 13.44 32.83
N VAL A 298 -6.76 14.54 33.42
CA VAL A 298 -6.67 15.82 32.67
C VAL A 298 -5.80 15.63 31.44
N LEU A 299 -4.64 14.99 31.58
CA LEU A 299 -3.75 14.75 30.44
C LEU A 299 -4.43 13.89 29.38
N ILE A 300 -5.08 12.79 29.75
CA ILE A 300 -5.73 11.89 28.79
C ILE A 300 -6.90 12.58 28.10
N VAL A 301 -7.78 13.26 28.82
CA VAL A 301 -8.97 13.88 28.23
C VAL A 301 -8.58 15.09 27.36
N TRP A 302 -7.85 16.07 27.93
CA TRP A 302 -7.49 17.28 27.19
C TRP A 302 -6.39 17.03 26.15
N GLY A 303 -5.34 16.32 26.52
CA GLY A 303 -4.25 15.97 25.62
C GLY A 303 -4.70 15.04 24.52
N GLY A 304 -5.56 14.06 24.85
CA GLY A 304 -6.16 13.15 23.87
C GLY A 304 -7.07 13.86 22.88
N THR A 305 -7.95 14.76 23.34
CA THR A 305 -8.82 15.58 22.48
C THR A 305 -8.01 16.51 21.59
N ALA A 306 -6.97 17.15 22.12
CA ALA A 306 -6.05 17.98 21.33
C ALA A 306 -5.30 17.14 20.26
N THR A 307 -4.86 15.96 20.64
CA THR A 307 -4.20 15.03 19.71
C THR A 307 -5.15 14.60 18.60
N ALA A 308 -6.39 14.25 18.92
CA ALA A 308 -7.40 13.90 17.92
C ALA A 308 -7.66 15.05 16.95
N LEU A 309 -7.76 16.28 17.44
CA LEU A 309 -7.91 17.47 16.60
C LEU A 309 -6.72 17.64 15.64
N VAL A 310 -5.50 17.52 16.13
CA VAL A 310 -4.28 17.58 15.31
C VAL A 310 -4.32 16.52 14.21
N LEU A 311 -4.69 15.29 14.54
CA LEU A 311 -4.75 14.18 13.59
C LEU A 311 -5.89 14.32 12.57
N VAL A 312 -7.05 14.88 12.95
CA VAL A 312 -8.13 15.22 12.01
C VAL A 312 -7.63 16.25 10.99
N VAL A 313 -7.05 17.36 11.47
CA VAL A 313 -6.55 18.43 10.59
C VAL A 313 -5.45 17.89 9.67
N PHE A 314 -4.51 17.13 10.22
CA PHE A 314 -3.40 16.57 9.46
C PHE A 314 -3.87 15.59 8.38
N SER A 315 -4.82 14.70 8.72
CA SER A 315 -5.42 13.75 7.78
C SER A 315 -6.27 14.45 6.71
N ALA A 316 -6.95 15.52 7.06
CA ALA A 316 -7.69 16.36 6.09
C ALA A 316 -6.75 17.08 5.12
N LEU A 317 -5.61 17.58 5.59
CA LEU A 317 -4.57 18.16 4.73
C LEU A 317 -3.98 17.11 3.79
N ALA A 318 -3.74 15.90 4.27
CA ALA A 318 -3.32 14.77 3.44
C ALA A 318 -4.36 14.41 2.37
N ALA A 319 -5.66 14.46 2.71
CA ALA A 319 -6.74 14.25 1.75
C ALA A 319 -6.76 15.30 0.64
N ARG A 320 -6.54 16.58 0.97
CA ARG A 320 -6.37 17.65 -0.03
C ARG A 320 -5.19 17.41 -0.96
N ARG A 321 -4.16 16.74 -0.48
CA ARG A 321 -3.00 16.32 -1.26
C ARG A 321 -3.21 14.99 -2.00
N LYS A 322 -4.44 14.48 -2.05
CA LYS A 322 -4.83 13.22 -2.72
C LYS A 322 -4.08 11.99 -2.18
N VAL A 323 -3.65 12.02 -0.91
CA VAL A 323 -3.09 10.82 -0.26
C VAL A 323 -4.22 9.79 -0.13
N PRO A 324 -4.03 8.57 -0.66
CA PRO A 324 -5.09 7.58 -0.70
C PRO A 324 -5.60 7.22 0.70
N PHE A 325 -6.92 7.07 0.83
CA PHE A 325 -7.62 6.62 2.04
C PHE A 325 -7.43 7.49 3.30
N SER A 326 -6.78 8.65 3.19
CA SER A 326 -6.62 9.61 4.29
C SER A 326 -7.94 10.11 4.87
N GLY A 327 -9.02 10.13 4.07
CA GLY A 327 -10.37 10.47 4.52
C GLY A 327 -10.93 9.53 5.59
N PHE A 328 -10.65 8.23 5.51
CA PHE A 328 -11.06 7.27 6.54
C PHE A 328 -10.32 7.45 7.85
N ILE A 329 -9.02 7.79 7.77
CA ILE A 329 -8.22 8.15 8.96
C ILE A 329 -8.78 9.42 9.61
N ALA A 330 -9.11 10.43 8.79
CA ALA A 330 -9.73 11.66 9.29
C ALA A 330 -11.08 11.38 9.96
N ALA A 331 -11.94 10.54 9.36
CA ALA A 331 -13.23 10.16 9.91
C ALA A 331 -13.10 9.41 11.24
N ALA A 332 -12.13 8.50 11.37
CA ALA A 332 -11.89 7.77 12.61
C ALA A 332 -11.42 8.70 13.74
N TRP A 333 -10.49 9.61 13.48
CA TRP A 333 -10.06 10.60 14.48
C TRP A 333 -11.12 11.66 14.76
N LEU A 334 -11.98 11.99 13.78
CA LEU A 334 -13.13 12.87 13.99
C LEU A 334 -14.15 12.22 14.92
N ALA A 335 -14.44 10.92 14.78
CA ALA A 335 -15.29 10.20 15.71
C ALA A 335 -14.72 10.25 17.14
N TYR A 336 -13.39 10.08 17.27
CA TYR A 336 -12.71 10.20 18.55
C TYR A 336 -12.82 11.62 19.13
N LEU A 337 -12.61 12.64 18.30
CA LEU A 337 -12.71 14.04 18.67
C LEU A 337 -14.13 14.41 19.15
N LEU A 338 -15.16 13.94 18.43
CA LEU A 338 -16.57 14.21 18.79
C LEU A 338 -16.93 13.60 20.15
N VAL A 339 -16.51 12.37 20.41
CA VAL A 339 -16.74 11.72 21.70
C VAL A 339 -15.95 12.39 22.81
N GLY A 340 -14.66 12.69 22.58
CA GLY A 340 -13.84 13.43 23.55
C GLY A 340 -14.43 14.81 23.88
N SER A 341 -14.92 15.53 22.86
CA SER A 341 -15.58 16.82 23.01
C SER A 341 -16.91 16.70 23.76
N TYR A 342 -17.70 15.64 23.49
CA TYR A 342 -18.93 15.36 24.23
C TYR A 342 -18.67 15.18 25.74
N PHE A 343 -17.68 14.38 26.12
CA PHE A 343 -17.29 14.22 27.51
C PHE A 343 -16.77 15.53 28.13
N LEU A 344 -16.04 16.32 27.34
CA LEU A 344 -15.51 17.60 27.80
C LEU A 344 -16.63 18.60 28.07
N VAL A 345 -17.57 18.75 27.12
CA VAL A 345 -18.74 19.67 27.25
C VAL A 345 -19.62 19.23 28.41
N ALA A 346 -19.95 17.94 28.50
CA ALA A 346 -20.74 17.41 29.61
C ALA A 346 -20.09 17.70 30.98
N ARG A 347 -18.76 17.74 31.04
CA ARG A 347 -18.01 18.00 32.26
C ARG A 347 -17.88 19.48 32.61
N VAL A 348 -17.82 20.36 31.60
CA VAL A 348 -17.70 21.81 31.78
C VAL A 348 -19.04 22.42 32.17
N PHE A 349 -20.12 21.95 31.55
CA PHE A 349 -21.46 22.53 31.71
C PHE A 349 -22.35 21.78 32.70
N ASP A 350 -21.78 20.81 33.45
CA ASP A 350 -22.51 19.94 34.37
C ASP A 350 -23.80 19.33 33.77
N ASN A 351 -23.78 19.10 32.46
CA ASN A 351 -24.94 18.62 31.72
C ASN A 351 -25.09 17.10 31.86
N PRO A 352 -26.28 16.57 32.13
CA PRO A 352 -26.49 15.12 32.18
C PRO A 352 -26.13 14.48 30.85
N LEU A 353 -25.30 13.44 30.91
CA LEU A 353 -24.94 12.64 29.74
C LEU A 353 -26.19 11.89 29.25
N LEU A 354 -26.61 12.13 28.03
CA LEU A 354 -27.73 11.43 27.41
C LEU A 354 -27.51 9.91 27.31
N TRP A 355 -26.25 9.49 27.31
CA TRP A 355 -25.85 8.10 27.17
C TRP A 355 -24.83 7.73 28.25
N SER A 356 -24.86 6.48 28.73
CA SER A 356 -23.86 6.03 29.68
C SER A 356 -22.46 6.08 29.06
N SER A 357 -21.45 6.43 29.88
CA SER A 357 -20.05 6.47 29.45
C SER A 357 -19.58 5.14 28.85
N ASN A 358 -20.09 4.03 29.38
CA ASN A 358 -19.78 2.68 28.94
C ASN A 358 -20.28 2.40 27.50
N THR A 359 -21.53 2.76 27.21
CA THR A 359 -22.11 2.60 25.88
C THR A 359 -21.35 3.42 24.84
N ILE A 360 -21.02 4.68 25.17
CA ILE A 360 -20.28 5.57 24.27
C ILE A 360 -18.89 5.01 23.98
N ALA A 361 -18.18 4.53 25.00
CA ALA A 361 -16.84 3.95 24.85
C ALA A 361 -16.84 2.73 23.92
N LEU A 362 -17.81 1.83 24.08
CA LEU A 362 -17.94 0.64 23.24
C LEU A 362 -18.28 0.99 21.78
N VAL A 363 -19.24 1.90 21.56
CA VAL A 363 -19.60 2.36 20.21
C VAL A 363 -18.41 3.04 19.56
N GLN A 364 -17.69 3.87 20.30
CA GLN A 364 -16.49 4.54 19.82
C GLN A 364 -15.40 3.54 19.40
N ALA A 365 -15.03 2.61 20.30
CA ALA A 365 -14.00 1.62 20.02
C ALA A 365 -14.35 0.78 18.77
N THR A 366 -15.63 0.37 18.67
CA THR A 366 -16.12 -0.39 17.53
C THR A 366 -16.07 0.42 16.22
N ALA A 367 -16.53 1.68 16.24
CA ALA A 367 -16.51 2.56 15.06
C ALA A 367 -15.07 2.84 14.60
N ILE A 368 -14.16 3.10 15.52
CA ILE A 368 -12.74 3.30 15.25
C ILE A 368 -12.13 2.05 14.62
N ALA A 369 -12.37 0.88 15.22
CA ALA A 369 -11.86 -0.38 14.70
C ALA A 369 -12.34 -0.63 13.25
N ILE A 370 -13.61 -0.38 12.95
CA ILE A 370 -14.18 -0.53 11.61
C ILE A 370 -13.56 0.45 10.62
N LEU A 371 -13.52 1.74 10.94
CA LEU A 371 -13.01 2.78 10.04
C LEU A 371 -11.53 2.61 9.72
N PHE A 372 -10.72 2.42 10.75
CA PHE A 372 -9.29 2.17 10.57
C PHE A 372 -9.01 0.82 9.93
N GLY A 373 -9.76 -0.23 10.32
CA GLY A 373 -9.65 -1.56 9.73
C GLY A 373 -9.95 -1.54 8.23
N PHE A 374 -11.00 -0.80 7.83
CA PHE A 374 -11.33 -0.59 6.42
C PHE A 374 -10.22 0.17 5.68
N ALA A 375 -9.75 1.29 6.24
CA ALA A 375 -8.64 2.07 5.66
C ALA A 375 -7.39 1.21 5.46
N MET A 376 -7.02 0.41 6.46
CA MET A 376 -5.86 -0.49 6.39
C MET A 376 -6.08 -1.60 5.37
N SER A 377 -7.25 -2.21 5.34
CA SER A 377 -7.58 -3.26 4.35
C SER A 377 -7.46 -2.75 2.92
N GLN A 378 -7.99 -1.55 2.64
CA GLN A 378 -7.90 -0.91 1.32
C GLN A 378 -6.45 -0.60 0.93
N ARG A 379 -5.64 -0.10 1.87
CA ARG A 379 -4.21 0.13 1.64
C ARG A 379 -3.48 -1.16 1.28
N LEU A 380 -3.70 -2.22 2.05
CA LEU A 380 -3.08 -3.53 1.82
C LEU A 380 -3.51 -4.14 0.48
N MET A 381 -4.77 -4.00 0.08
CA MET A 381 -5.23 -4.43 -1.24
C MET A 381 -4.51 -3.68 -2.35
N ARG A 382 -4.41 -2.37 -2.27
CA ARG A 382 -3.74 -1.55 -3.27
C ARG A 382 -2.24 -1.87 -3.40
N GLN A 383 -1.55 -2.07 -2.28
CA GLN A 383 -0.15 -2.50 -2.30
C GLN A 383 0.03 -3.87 -2.97
N ARG A 384 -0.87 -4.82 -2.69
CA ARG A 384 -0.90 -6.12 -3.35
C ARG A 384 -1.07 -5.98 -4.87
N ASP A 385 -2.04 -5.16 -5.30
CA ASP A 385 -2.32 -4.97 -6.73
C ASP A 385 -1.11 -4.33 -7.45
N GLN A 386 -0.45 -3.36 -6.82
CA GLN A 386 0.79 -2.76 -7.32
C GLN A 386 1.92 -3.79 -7.43
N LEU A 387 2.10 -4.65 -6.43
CA LEU A 387 3.10 -5.73 -6.46
C LEU A 387 2.79 -6.76 -7.55
N MET A 388 1.52 -7.11 -7.74
CA MET A 388 1.12 -8.04 -8.80
C MET A 388 1.36 -7.44 -10.19
N ALA A 389 1.00 -6.17 -10.41
CA ALA A 389 1.28 -5.46 -11.65
C ALA A 389 2.79 -5.40 -11.95
N ALA A 390 3.61 -4.97 -10.98
CA ALA A 390 5.06 -4.93 -11.14
C ALA A 390 5.67 -6.31 -11.43
N ARG A 391 5.13 -7.37 -10.82
CA ARG A 391 5.56 -8.74 -11.11
C ARG A 391 5.20 -9.18 -12.52
N GLN A 392 4.02 -8.85 -13.00
CA GLN A 392 3.61 -9.12 -14.39
C GLN A 392 4.50 -8.40 -15.38
N ASP A 393 4.78 -7.12 -15.17
CA ASP A 393 5.69 -6.34 -16.02
C ASP A 393 7.10 -6.95 -16.06
N ALA A 394 7.63 -7.38 -14.91
CA ALA A 394 8.93 -8.05 -14.82
C ALA A 394 8.96 -9.40 -15.57
N VAL A 395 7.86 -10.16 -15.54
CA VAL A 395 7.74 -11.42 -16.31
C VAL A 395 7.73 -11.12 -17.80
N MET A 396 6.92 -10.16 -18.25
CA MET A 396 6.84 -9.76 -19.68
C MET A 396 8.19 -9.26 -20.20
N GLN A 397 8.93 -8.45 -19.43
CA GLN A 397 10.28 -8.02 -19.80
C GLN A 397 11.26 -9.19 -19.93
N ARG A 398 11.20 -10.18 -19.02
CA ARG A 398 12.03 -11.38 -19.11
C ARG A 398 11.71 -12.22 -20.35
N GLU A 399 10.43 -12.38 -20.67
CA GLU A 399 10.01 -13.13 -21.87
C GLU A 399 10.49 -12.43 -23.14
N GLN A 400 10.34 -11.10 -23.23
CA GLN A 400 10.85 -10.31 -24.35
C GLN A 400 12.37 -10.41 -24.47
N GLY A 401 13.11 -10.30 -23.34
CA GLY A 401 14.55 -10.48 -23.32
C GLY A 401 14.97 -11.89 -23.76
N ALA A 402 14.26 -12.93 -23.34
CA ALA A 402 14.52 -14.32 -23.74
C ALA A 402 14.23 -14.55 -25.22
N ALA A 403 13.18 -13.92 -25.78
CA ALA A 403 12.87 -14.00 -27.20
C ALA A 403 13.99 -13.37 -28.05
N LEU A 404 14.44 -12.15 -27.70
CA LEU A 404 15.57 -11.48 -28.35
C LEU A 404 16.88 -12.29 -28.27
N MET A 405 17.14 -12.92 -27.12
CA MET A 405 18.32 -13.80 -26.97
C MET A 405 18.24 -15.06 -27.84
N ARG A 406 17.04 -15.64 -27.99
CA ARG A 406 16.84 -16.79 -28.90
C ARG A 406 17.06 -16.39 -30.34
N GLU A 407 16.52 -15.26 -30.79
CA GLU A 407 16.72 -14.74 -32.13
C GLU A 407 18.20 -14.50 -32.43
N ARG A 408 18.93 -13.84 -31.52
CA ARG A 408 20.39 -13.67 -31.61
C ARG A 408 21.13 -15.01 -31.70
N SER A 409 20.76 -15.96 -30.87
CA SER A 409 21.42 -17.28 -30.84
C SER A 409 21.22 -18.04 -32.16
N LEU A 410 20.04 -17.95 -32.77
CA LEU A 410 19.78 -18.57 -34.09
C LEU A 410 20.60 -17.92 -35.21
N LEU A 411 20.72 -16.58 -35.20
CA LEU A 411 21.59 -15.86 -36.12
C LEU A 411 23.05 -16.28 -35.98
N PHE A 412 23.57 -16.36 -34.73
CA PHE A 412 24.95 -16.81 -34.50
C PHE A 412 25.18 -18.27 -34.89
N ALA A 413 24.22 -19.16 -34.70
CA ALA A 413 24.33 -20.55 -35.08
C ALA A 413 24.40 -20.73 -36.59
N ALA A 414 23.53 -20.01 -37.35
CA ALA A 414 23.56 -20.01 -38.79
C ALA A 414 24.87 -19.41 -39.33
N THR A 415 25.33 -18.31 -38.77
CA THR A 415 26.60 -17.66 -39.17
C THR A 415 27.80 -18.56 -38.94
N ASN A 416 27.87 -19.29 -37.81
CA ASN A 416 28.96 -20.24 -37.54
C ASN A 416 28.97 -21.42 -38.50
N HIS A 417 27.82 -21.90 -38.92
CA HIS A 417 27.72 -22.96 -39.92
C HIS A 417 28.29 -22.48 -41.25
N ASP A 418 27.91 -21.28 -41.68
CA ASP A 418 28.31 -20.72 -42.98
C ASP A 418 29.78 -20.27 -43.04
N LEU A 419 30.37 -19.90 -41.90
CA LEU A 419 31.81 -19.69 -41.78
C LEU A 419 32.61 -20.99 -41.89
N ARG A 420 32.08 -22.10 -41.39
CA ARG A 420 32.78 -23.39 -41.43
C ARG A 420 32.97 -23.94 -42.85
N GLN A 421 32.01 -23.71 -43.75
CA GLN A 421 32.10 -24.23 -45.13
C GLN A 421 33.28 -23.67 -45.94
N PRO A 422 33.47 -22.36 -46.08
CA PRO A 422 34.61 -21.82 -46.83
C PRO A 422 35.94 -22.09 -46.13
N LEU A 423 35.97 -22.12 -44.78
CA LEU A 423 37.18 -22.50 -44.04
C LEU A 423 37.61 -23.96 -44.31
N LEU A 424 36.65 -24.87 -44.46
CA LEU A 424 36.96 -26.24 -44.91
C LEU A 424 37.51 -26.28 -46.32
N GLY A 425 36.94 -25.41 -47.23
CA GLY A 425 37.47 -25.23 -48.57
C GLY A 425 38.91 -24.71 -48.59
N VAL A 426 39.20 -23.68 -47.81
CA VAL A 426 40.58 -23.16 -47.64
C VAL A 426 41.53 -24.28 -47.15
N GLY A 427 41.12 -25.08 -46.14
CA GLY A 427 41.93 -26.20 -45.68
C GLY A 427 42.22 -27.25 -46.74
N MET A 428 41.18 -27.61 -47.54
CA MET A 428 41.29 -28.59 -48.60
C MET A 428 42.20 -28.09 -49.74
N PHE A 429 42.00 -26.86 -50.23
CA PHE A 429 42.82 -26.32 -51.32
C PHE A 429 44.24 -26.03 -50.87
N ALA A 430 44.50 -25.65 -49.64
CA ALA A 430 45.85 -25.55 -49.09
C ALA A 430 46.55 -26.90 -49.04
N HIS A 431 45.83 -28.00 -48.75
CA HIS A 431 46.39 -29.36 -48.82
C HIS A 431 46.68 -29.81 -50.25
N LEU A 432 45.77 -29.53 -51.21
CA LEU A 432 45.94 -29.83 -52.63
C LEU A 432 47.13 -29.04 -53.20
N LEU A 433 47.30 -27.78 -52.81
CA LEU A 433 48.45 -26.96 -53.23
C LEU A 433 49.80 -27.57 -52.79
N LYS A 434 49.85 -28.15 -51.59
CA LYS A 434 51.04 -28.86 -51.08
C LYS A 434 51.32 -30.17 -51.81
N SER A 435 50.33 -30.84 -52.33
CA SER A 435 50.40 -32.14 -53.00
C SER A 435 50.51 -32.03 -54.52
N ALA A 436 50.40 -30.82 -55.11
CA ALA A 436 50.49 -30.55 -56.54
C ALA A 436 51.83 -31.01 -57.15
N ARG A 437 51.80 -31.81 -58.21
CA ARG A 437 52.98 -32.36 -58.86
C ARG A 437 53.44 -31.56 -60.09
N THR A 438 52.53 -30.79 -60.72
CA THR A 438 52.85 -29.96 -61.88
C THR A 438 52.75 -28.46 -61.55
N PRO A 439 53.49 -27.60 -62.28
CA PRO A 439 53.34 -26.16 -62.11
C PRO A 439 51.91 -25.64 -62.40
N GLU A 440 51.23 -26.24 -63.39
CA GLU A 440 49.86 -25.89 -63.77
C GLU A 440 48.85 -26.23 -62.69
N GLU A 441 48.98 -27.42 -62.07
CA GLU A 441 48.14 -27.81 -60.92
C GLU A 441 48.36 -26.88 -59.73
N ARG A 442 49.60 -26.47 -59.48
CA ARG A 442 49.95 -25.56 -58.39
C ARG A 442 49.33 -24.18 -58.60
N GLU A 443 49.39 -23.66 -59.80
CA GLU A 443 48.80 -22.37 -60.13
C GLU A 443 47.27 -22.42 -60.06
N GLN A 444 46.64 -23.50 -60.50
CA GLN A 444 45.19 -23.69 -60.44
C GLN A 444 44.72 -23.80 -58.97
N HIS A 445 45.40 -24.56 -58.12
CA HIS A 445 45.04 -24.68 -56.71
C HIS A 445 45.30 -23.41 -55.93
N ALA A 446 46.37 -22.64 -56.26
CA ALA A 446 46.62 -21.32 -55.69
C ALA A 446 45.50 -20.33 -55.99
N ARG A 447 45.05 -20.25 -57.24
CA ARG A 447 43.94 -19.39 -57.65
C ARG A 447 42.61 -19.79 -56.93
N THR A 448 42.35 -21.06 -56.75
CA THR A 448 41.15 -21.52 -56.07
C THR A 448 41.23 -21.24 -54.56
N LEU A 449 42.40 -21.34 -53.95
CA LEU A 449 42.63 -20.98 -52.56
C LEU A 449 42.42 -19.47 -52.33
N ASP A 450 42.93 -18.61 -53.24
CA ASP A 450 42.69 -17.18 -53.16
C ASP A 450 41.21 -16.81 -53.25
N ILE A 451 40.43 -17.53 -54.07
CA ILE A 451 38.99 -17.34 -54.15
C ILE A 451 38.31 -17.70 -52.82
N ALA A 452 38.67 -18.86 -52.23
CA ALA A 452 38.11 -19.32 -50.96
C ALA A 452 38.46 -18.36 -49.81
N LEU A 453 39.71 -17.85 -49.77
CA LEU A 453 40.12 -16.85 -48.77
C LEU A 453 39.31 -15.55 -48.88
N LYS A 454 39.08 -15.12 -50.11
CA LYS A 454 38.27 -13.92 -50.40
C LYS A 454 36.81 -14.10 -49.95
N GLU A 455 36.26 -15.28 -50.11
CA GLU A 455 34.91 -15.60 -49.61
C GLU A 455 34.82 -15.53 -48.08
N VAL A 456 35.85 -16.02 -47.35
CA VAL A 456 35.93 -15.90 -45.87
C VAL A 456 35.98 -14.43 -45.46
N ASP A 457 36.81 -13.63 -46.13
CA ASP A 457 36.95 -12.20 -45.84
C ASP A 457 35.66 -11.42 -46.06
N ASP A 458 34.99 -11.65 -47.18
CA ASP A 458 33.69 -11.05 -47.54
C ASP A 458 32.61 -11.42 -46.47
N LEU A 459 32.66 -12.62 -45.95
CA LEU A 459 31.74 -13.13 -44.93
C LEU A 459 32.01 -12.49 -43.57
N LEU A 460 33.28 -12.41 -43.13
CA LEU A 460 33.70 -11.75 -41.90
C LEU A 460 33.29 -10.28 -41.88
N VAL A 461 33.52 -9.56 -42.99
CA VAL A 461 33.12 -8.16 -43.10
C VAL A 461 31.59 -8.02 -43.06
N SER A 462 30.85 -8.99 -43.61
CA SER A 462 29.38 -8.98 -43.54
C SER A 462 28.85 -9.17 -42.11
N ILE A 463 29.49 -10.04 -41.33
CA ILE A 463 29.15 -10.29 -39.92
C ILE A 463 29.48 -9.07 -39.05
N GLN A 464 30.68 -8.47 -39.25
CA GLN A 464 31.07 -7.28 -38.50
C GLN A 464 30.07 -6.12 -38.74
N GLN A 465 29.54 -5.99 -39.92
CA GLN A 465 28.58 -4.95 -40.23
C GLN A 465 27.18 -5.23 -39.67
N LEU A 466 26.75 -6.49 -39.68
CA LEU A 466 25.53 -6.89 -38.96
C LEU A 466 25.64 -6.56 -37.48
N ALA A 467 26.78 -6.80 -36.84
CA ALA A 467 27.03 -6.44 -35.45
C ALA A 467 27.02 -4.92 -35.25
N ALA A 468 27.68 -4.15 -36.14
CA ALA A 468 27.77 -2.69 -36.04
C ALA A 468 26.42 -1.96 -36.26
N VAL A 469 25.54 -2.48 -37.08
CA VAL A 469 24.17 -1.93 -37.31
C VAL A 469 23.30 -2.10 -36.06
N HIS A 470 23.55 -3.12 -35.25
CA HIS A 470 22.79 -3.39 -34.00
C HIS A 470 23.39 -2.70 -32.76
N GLU A 471 24.60 -2.16 -32.81
CA GLU A 471 25.18 -1.33 -31.77
C GLU A 471 24.76 0.13 -31.98
N SER A 472 23.78 0.59 -31.21
CA SER A 472 23.19 1.94 -31.27
C SER A 472 24.16 3.09 -30.98
N SER A 473 25.44 2.81 -30.72
CA SER A 473 26.45 3.77 -30.30
C SER A 473 27.26 4.39 -31.44
N ASN A 474 27.21 3.86 -32.68
CA ASN A 474 28.02 4.38 -33.79
C ASN A 474 27.12 4.86 -34.93
N ARG A 475 26.60 6.10 -34.83
CA ARG A 475 25.90 6.73 -35.96
C ARG A 475 26.91 6.95 -37.08
N PRO A 476 26.66 6.39 -38.32
CA PRO A 476 27.55 6.58 -39.45
C PRO A 476 27.67 8.07 -39.77
N ALA A 477 28.88 8.54 -40.05
CA ALA A 477 29.12 9.92 -40.48
C ALA A 477 28.59 10.10 -41.91
N PHE A 478 27.59 10.98 -42.06
CA PHE A 478 27.01 11.30 -43.37
C PHE A 478 27.78 12.45 -43.99
N GLU A 479 28.10 12.31 -45.28
CA GLU A 479 28.75 13.34 -46.09
C GLU A 479 27.99 13.55 -47.40
N THR A 480 28.08 14.76 -47.95
CA THR A 480 27.43 15.08 -49.23
C THR A 480 28.45 14.91 -50.36
N VAL A 481 28.17 13.96 -51.27
CA VAL A 481 29.08 13.59 -52.34
C VAL A 481 28.31 13.48 -53.65
N GLN A 482 28.98 13.78 -54.81
CA GLN A 482 28.38 13.58 -56.12
C GLN A 482 28.27 12.09 -56.41
N LEU A 483 27.12 11.69 -56.95
CA LEU A 483 26.85 10.29 -57.27
C LEU A 483 27.83 9.73 -58.29
N ALA A 484 28.29 10.56 -59.27
CA ALA A 484 29.29 10.18 -60.23
C ALA A 484 30.63 9.85 -59.58
N GLU A 485 31.10 10.66 -58.63
CA GLU A 485 32.35 10.45 -57.89
C GLU A 485 32.27 9.20 -56.99
N LEU A 486 31.12 8.98 -56.40
CA LEU A 486 30.87 7.84 -55.52
C LEU A 486 30.83 6.51 -56.31
N LEU A 487 30.20 6.49 -57.47
CA LEU A 487 29.98 5.27 -58.25
C LEU A 487 31.13 4.94 -59.20
N ALA A 488 31.85 5.94 -59.78
CA ALA A 488 32.90 5.70 -60.75
C ALA A 488 33.98 4.70 -60.28
N PRO A 489 34.52 4.77 -59.07
CA PRO A 489 35.52 3.80 -58.61
C PRO A 489 34.94 2.37 -58.55
N VAL A 490 33.70 2.24 -58.11
CA VAL A 490 33.04 0.93 -57.99
C VAL A 490 32.78 0.35 -59.38
N ILE A 491 32.30 1.16 -60.32
CA ILE A 491 32.03 0.69 -61.69
C ILE A 491 33.32 0.24 -62.38
N GLU A 492 34.40 0.99 -62.22
CA GLU A 492 35.70 0.67 -62.82
C GLU A 492 36.29 -0.64 -62.24
N GLU A 493 36.17 -0.85 -60.93
CA GLU A 493 36.55 -2.11 -60.29
C GLU A 493 35.87 -3.32 -60.91
N TYR A 494 34.59 -3.20 -61.31
CA TYR A 494 33.81 -4.29 -61.87
C TYR A 494 33.92 -4.41 -63.41
N ARG A 495 34.41 -3.41 -64.13
CA ARG A 495 34.65 -3.50 -65.60
C ARG A 495 35.64 -4.61 -65.95
N GLY A 496 36.75 -4.70 -65.27
CA GLY A 496 37.72 -5.75 -65.56
C GLY A 496 37.14 -7.18 -65.35
N ARG A 497 36.25 -7.34 -64.35
CA ARG A 497 35.56 -8.63 -64.10
C ARG A 497 34.50 -8.94 -65.14
N SER A 498 33.79 -7.93 -65.66
CA SER A 498 32.75 -8.09 -66.66
C SER A 498 33.34 -8.39 -68.06
N GLU A 499 34.52 -7.86 -68.43
CA GLU A 499 35.25 -8.15 -69.62
C GLU A 499 35.66 -9.61 -69.72
N TYR A 500 36.09 -10.24 -68.68
CA TYR A 500 36.39 -11.67 -68.61
C TYR A 500 35.19 -12.54 -69.00
N LYS A 501 33.97 -12.14 -68.55
CA LYS A 501 32.70 -12.78 -68.87
C LYS A 501 32.10 -12.28 -70.17
N ARG A 502 32.70 -11.30 -70.89
CA ARG A 502 32.16 -10.59 -72.06
C ARG A 502 30.79 -9.93 -71.78
N ILE A 503 30.56 -9.44 -70.58
CA ILE A 503 29.36 -8.69 -70.17
C ILE A 503 29.64 -7.20 -70.38
N THR A 504 28.72 -6.46 -70.98
CA THR A 504 28.87 -5.03 -71.19
C THR A 504 28.21 -4.24 -70.10
N ILE A 505 29.00 -3.48 -69.27
CA ILE A 505 28.46 -2.55 -68.30
C ILE A 505 28.27 -1.18 -68.94
N ARG A 506 27.01 -0.73 -69.05
CA ARG A 506 26.65 0.61 -69.51
C ARG A 506 26.38 1.49 -68.29
N TYR A 507 27.30 2.40 -67.96
CA TYR A 507 27.15 3.37 -66.87
C TYR A 507 26.76 4.74 -67.44
N VAL A 508 25.68 5.35 -66.86
CA VAL A 508 25.23 6.71 -67.19
C VAL A 508 25.52 7.58 -65.98
N PRO A 509 26.61 8.39 -65.96
CA PRO A 509 27.01 9.20 -64.81
C PRO A 509 25.95 10.28 -64.52
N SER A 510 25.76 10.57 -63.23
CA SER A 510 24.81 11.58 -62.73
C SER A 510 25.54 12.65 -61.92
N ARG A 511 25.25 13.92 -62.19
CA ARG A 511 25.78 15.09 -61.44
C ARG A 511 25.01 15.36 -60.14
N LEU A 512 24.09 14.49 -59.77
CA LEU A 512 23.32 14.63 -58.54
C LEU A 512 24.20 14.37 -57.33
N SER A 513 24.03 15.18 -56.27
CA SER A 513 24.67 14.95 -54.97
C SER A 513 23.69 14.27 -54.02
N ILE A 514 24.19 13.39 -53.20
CA ILE A 514 23.44 12.73 -52.12
C ILE A 514 24.17 12.88 -50.81
N THR A 515 23.43 12.95 -49.70
CA THR A 515 24.02 12.92 -48.37
C THR A 515 23.88 11.49 -47.85
N THR A 516 25.02 10.81 -47.65
CA THR A 516 25.06 9.41 -47.29
C THR A 516 26.36 9.05 -46.58
N HIS A 517 26.42 7.88 -45.94
CA HIS A 517 27.69 7.28 -45.49
C HIS A 517 28.33 6.53 -46.67
N VAL A 518 29.37 7.12 -47.25
CA VAL A 518 29.99 6.67 -48.52
C VAL A 518 30.37 5.18 -48.51
N PRO A 519 31.07 4.64 -47.46
CA PRO A 519 31.40 3.22 -47.41
C PRO A 519 30.20 2.29 -47.46
N TYR A 520 29.11 2.62 -46.76
CA TYR A 520 27.90 1.77 -46.75
C TYR A 520 27.19 1.82 -48.12
N PHE A 521 27.06 2.99 -48.68
CA PHE A 521 26.43 3.14 -49.98
C PHE A 521 27.21 2.44 -51.11
N GLN A 522 28.54 2.59 -51.17
CA GLN A 522 29.38 1.86 -52.10
C GLN A 522 29.26 0.35 -51.96
N ARG A 523 29.14 -0.15 -50.75
CA ARG A 523 28.97 -1.57 -50.48
C ARG A 523 27.61 -2.09 -50.99
N ILE A 524 26.51 -1.35 -50.78
CA ILE A 524 25.21 -1.67 -51.40
C ILE A 524 25.40 -1.85 -52.91
N VAL A 525 26.08 -0.90 -53.54
CA VAL A 525 26.29 -0.93 -55.01
C VAL A 525 27.18 -2.11 -55.42
N ARG A 526 28.28 -2.39 -54.69
CA ARG A 526 29.14 -3.56 -54.92
C ARG A 526 28.38 -4.87 -54.83
N ASN A 527 27.57 -5.03 -53.80
CA ASN A 527 26.77 -6.25 -53.62
C ASN A 527 25.80 -6.47 -54.77
N VAL A 528 25.12 -5.41 -55.20
CA VAL A 528 24.16 -5.49 -56.33
C VAL A 528 24.88 -5.74 -57.65
N LEU A 529 26.00 -5.07 -57.92
CA LEU A 529 26.80 -5.28 -59.15
C LEU A 529 27.42 -6.68 -59.19
N SER A 530 27.95 -7.16 -58.05
CA SER A 530 28.46 -8.52 -57.97
C SER A 530 27.40 -9.56 -58.31
N ASN A 531 26.18 -9.39 -57.77
CA ASN A 531 25.05 -10.25 -58.10
C ASN A 531 24.66 -10.14 -59.60
N ALA A 532 24.59 -8.92 -60.15
CA ALA A 532 24.27 -8.71 -61.55
C ALA A 532 25.28 -9.43 -62.49
N ILE A 533 26.60 -9.29 -62.24
CA ILE A 533 27.63 -9.99 -63.02
C ILE A 533 27.56 -11.53 -62.81
N ARG A 534 27.24 -11.98 -61.63
CA ARG A 534 27.14 -13.40 -61.29
C ARG A 534 26.02 -14.10 -62.07
N TYR A 535 24.84 -13.47 -62.14
CA TYR A 535 23.63 -14.05 -62.68
C TYR A 535 23.32 -13.65 -64.14
N THR A 536 24.22 -12.88 -64.77
CA THR A 536 24.16 -12.50 -66.14
C THR A 536 25.06 -13.43 -66.98
N ASP A 537 24.56 -13.89 -68.12
CA ASP A 537 25.26 -14.80 -69.02
C ASP A 537 26.21 -14.04 -70.00
N ARG A 538 27.06 -14.80 -70.66
CA ARG A 538 28.08 -14.27 -71.59
C ARG A 538 27.44 -13.57 -72.81
N GLY A 539 27.82 -12.32 -73.03
CA GLY A 539 27.28 -11.48 -74.12
C GLY A 539 26.13 -10.56 -73.78
N ASP A 540 25.67 -10.68 -72.53
CA ASP A 540 24.60 -9.85 -71.94
C ASP A 540 25.10 -8.48 -71.46
N ARG A 541 24.19 -7.65 -70.87
CA ARG A 541 24.45 -6.27 -70.51
C ARG A 541 23.94 -5.93 -69.13
N ILE A 542 24.62 -5.04 -68.42
CA ILE A 542 24.22 -4.45 -67.15
C ILE A 542 24.13 -2.93 -67.35
N LEU A 543 23.03 -2.32 -66.95
CA LEU A 543 22.80 -0.88 -66.97
C LEU A 543 22.85 -0.31 -65.58
N VAL A 544 23.66 0.74 -65.36
CA VAL A 544 23.74 1.51 -64.09
C VAL A 544 23.46 2.98 -64.42
N GLY A 545 22.47 3.56 -63.74
CA GLY A 545 22.15 4.97 -63.94
C GLY A 545 20.98 5.46 -63.11
N CYS A 546 20.78 6.79 -63.07
CA CYS A 546 19.69 7.41 -62.33
C CYS A 546 18.47 7.61 -63.23
N ARG A 547 17.29 7.34 -62.67
CA ARG A 547 16.01 7.62 -63.31
C ARG A 547 15.16 8.57 -62.49
N ARG A 548 14.44 9.48 -63.18
CA ARG A 548 13.42 10.37 -62.62
C ARG A 548 12.05 9.87 -63.07
N GLY A 549 11.13 9.74 -62.22
CA GLY A 549 9.78 9.23 -62.51
C GLY A 549 9.33 8.34 -61.35
N GLY A 550 8.32 8.80 -60.59
CA GLY A 550 7.97 8.16 -59.28
C GLY A 550 9.04 8.33 -58.19
N GLY A 551 9.81 9.44 -58.22
CA GLY A 551 10.94 9.72 -57.35
C GLY A 551 12.31 9.50 -57.98
N LEU A 552 13.37 10.10 -57.41
CA LEU A 552 14.74 9.90 -57.83
C LEU A 552 15.24 8.55 -57.34
N ARG A 553 15.76 7.73 -58.27
CA ARG A 553 16.28 6.40 -57.94
C ARG A 553 17.52 6.04 -58.71
N LEU A 554 18.49 5.41 -58.07
CA LEU A 554 19.58 4.71 -58.72
C LEU A 554 19.05 3.33 -59.17
N VAL A 555 19.25 2.99 -60.43
CA VAL A 555 18.82 1.72 -61.02
C VAL A 555 20.06 0.94 -61.43
N ILE A 556 20.13 -0.32 -61.06
CA ILE A 556 21.08 -1.30 -61.54
C ILE A 556 20.25 -2.44 -62.13
N ALA A 557 20.31 -2.61 -63.44
CA ALA A 557 19.51 -3.59 -64.16
C ALA A 557 20.41 -4.53 -65.00
N ASP A 558 20.19 -5.82 -64.86
CA ASP A 558 20.83 -6.86 -65.64
C ASP A 558 19.85 -7.53 -66.66
N SER A 559 20.38 -8.16 -67.68
CA SER A 559 19.60 -8.97 -68.63
C SER A 559 19.78 -10.48 -68.37
N GLY A 560 20.16 -10.87 -67.19
CA GLY A 560 20.44 -12.26 -66.80
C GLY A 560 19.18 -13.12 -66.69
N ARG A 561 19.33 -14.27 -66.05
CA ARG A 561 18.29 -15.31 -65.88
C ARG A 561 17.04 -14.86 -65.11
N GLY A 562 17.13 -13.82 -64.33
CA GLY A 562 16.03 -13.33 -63.46
C GLY A 562 15.60 -14.32 -62.40
N MET A 563 14.50 -13.97 -61.72
CA MET A 563 13.91 -14.71 -60.59
C MET A 563 12.40 -14.91 -60.81
N THR A 564 11.85 -15.97 -60.21
CA THR A 564 10.40 -16.16 -60.12
C THR A 564 9.79 -15.15 -59.12
N GLU A 565 8.47 -15.00 -59.14
CA GLU A 565 7.78 -14.11 -58.20
C GLU A 565 8.00 -14.55 -56.74
N GLU A 566 7.99 -15.86 -56.47
CA GLU A 566 8.23 -16.41 -55.15
C GLU A 566 9.68 -16.14 -54.68
N GLN A 567 10.66 -16.34 -55.57
CA GLN A 567 12.06 -16.02 -55.27
C GLN A 567 12.26 -14.51 -55.02
N THR A 568 11.58 -13.66 -55.77
CA THR A 568 11.66 -12.20 -55.63
C THR A 568 11.14 -11.74 -54.27
N LYS A 569 10.03 -12.33 -53.78
CA LYS A 569 9.47 -12.03 -52.43
C LYS A 569 10.44 -12.37 -51.31
N ARG A 570 11.25 -13.43 -51.48
CA ARG A 570 12.18 -13.92 -50.46
C ARG A 570 13.63 -13.48 -50.70
N ALA A 571 13.88 -12.67 -51.71
CA ALA A 571 15.24 -12.31 -52.14
C ALA A 571 16.04 -11.52 -51.09
N PHE A 572 15.35 -10.83 -50.16
CA PHE A 572 15.96 -10.09 -49.05
C PHE A 572 16.05 -10.89 -47.76
N ASP A 573 15.53 -12.12 -47.70
CA ASP A 573 15.66 -12.97 -46.54
C ASP A 573 17.12 -13.45 -46.40
N ALA A 574 17.60 -13.57 -45.19
CA ALA A 574 18.96 -14.06 -44.93
C ALA A 574 19.09 -15.52 -45.41
N PHE A 575 20.26 -15.85 -45.99
CA PHE A 575 20.61 -17.20 -46.41
C PHE A 575 19.79 -17.79 -47.58
N GLN A 576 19.05 -16.94 -48.33
CA GLN A 576 18.30 -17.38 -49.50
C GLN A 576 19.21 -17.54 -50.73
N ARG A 577 19.17 -18.71 -51.35
CA ARG A 577 19.91 -19.06 -52.59
C ARG A 577 18.93 -19.59 -53.63
N PHE A 578 18.99 -19.03 -54.83
CA PHE A 578 18.12 -19.41 -55.93
C PHE A 578 18.97 -19.99 -57.08
N GLY A 579 19.11 -21.32 -57.15
CA GLY A 579 19.82 -22.01 -58.24
C GLY A 579 19.77 -23.54 -58.10
N SER A 580 19.92 -24.28 -59.22
CA SER A 580 20.00 -25.74 -59.23
C SER A 580 21.33 -26.20 -58.62
N GLU A 581 21.34 -27.35 -57.90
CA GLU A 581 22.45 -27.95 -57.18
C GLU A 581 23.70 -28.30 -58.01
N ALA A 582 23.67 -28.11 -59.35
CA ALA A 582 24.71 -28.59 -60.24
C ALA A 582 25.72 -27.54 -60.71
N SER A 583 25.62 -26.27 -60.33
CA SER A 583 26.50 -25.23 -60.87
C SER A 583 27.11 -24.41 -59.72
N ILE A 584 28.38 -24.69 -59.46
CA ILE A 584 29.35 -23.89 -58.66
C ILE A 584 28.84 -23.38 -57.32
N PRO A 585 29.47 -23.73 -56.18
CA PRO A 585 29.11 -23.24 -54.86
C PRO A 585 29.58 -21.78 -54.68
N ASP A 586 28.77 -20.81 -55.12
CA ASP A 586 29.15 -19.41 -55.08
C ASP A 586 28.17 -18.59 -54.21
N GLY A 587 28.59 -18.20 -53.04
CA GLY A 587 28.00 -17.17 -52.17
C GLY A 587 26.99 -17.65 -51.14
N VAL A 588 27.05 -17.03 -49.97
CA VAL A 588 26.36 -17.39 -48.69
C VAL A 588 24.88 -17.01 -48.65
N GLY A 589 24.36 -16.28 -49.65
CA GLY A 589 22.98 -15.79 -49.60
C GLY A 589 22.75 -14.57 -48.68
N LEU A 590 23.82 -13.92 -48.20
CA LEU A 590 23.73 -12.74 -47.32
C LEU A 590 23.80 -11.41 -48.06
N GLY A 591 24.16 -11.38 -49.35
CA GLY A 591 24.41 -10.14 -50.12
C GLY A 591 23.20 -9.20 -50.19
N LEU A 592 22.01 -9.70 -50.57
CA LEU A 592 20.81 -8.89 -50.63
C LEU A 592 20.22 -8.57 -49.24
N PHE A 593 20.33 -9.48 -48.30
CA PHE A 593 19.98 -9.21 -46.89
C PHE A 593 20.84 -8.07 -46.29
N SER A 594 22.16 -8.15 -46.46
CA SER A 594 23.09 -7.09 -46.05
C SER A 594 22.80 -5.76 -46.76
N THR A 595 22.47 -5.83 -48.08
CA THR A 595 22.06 -4.65 -48.85
C THR A 595 20.83 -3.98 -48.27
N LYS A 596 19.80 -4.75 -47.88
CA LYS A 596 18.59 -4.23 -47.24
C LYS A 596 18.91 -3.62 -45.87
N SER A 597 19.67 -4.32 -45.05
CA SER A 597 20.06 -3.83 -43.73
C SER A 597 20.88 -2.52 -43.78
N LEU A 598 21.82 -2.42 -44.72
CA LEU A 598 22.61 -1.19 -44.94
C LEU A 598 21.73 -0.05 -45.49
N ALA A 599 20.80 -0.36 -46.41
CA ALA A 599 19.87 0.64 -46.91
C ALA A 599 18.96 1.17 -45.78
N ASP A 600 18.42 0.32 -44.94
CA ASP A 600 17.61 0.70 -43.76
C ASP A 600 18.41 1.56 -42.77
N ALA A 601 19.69 1.22 -42.53
CA ALA A 601 20.61 2.03 -41.70
C ALA A 601 20.88 3.43 -42.29
N LEU A 602 20.87 3.55 -43.63
CA LEU A 602 21.01 4.82 -44.34
C LEU A 602 19.68 5.56 -44.54
N GLY A 603 18.55 4.99 -44.11
CA GLY A 603 17.21 5.54 -44.34
C GLY A 603 16.76 5.51 -45.81
N LEU A 604 17.33 4.58 -46.62
CA LEU A 604 17.06 4.44 -48.03
C LEU A 604 16.07 3.30 -48.28
N ALA A 605 15.03 3.54 -49.08
CA ALA A 605 14.18 2.48 -49.58
C ALA A 605 14.82 1.77 -50.75
N VAL A 606 14.72 0.43 -50.76
CA VAL A 606 15.18 -0.38 -51.92
C VAL A 606 14.05 -1.27 -52.41
N SER A 607 14.04 -1.53 -53.70
CA SER A 607 13.12 -2.49 -54.31
C SER A 607 13.79 -3.32 -55.40
N LEU A 608 13.28 -4.52 -55.59
CA LEU A 608 13.76 -5.48 -56.57
C LEU A 608 12.60 -5.88 -57.47
N HIS A 609 12.82 -5.80 -58.79
CA HIS A 609 11.89 -6.26 -59.80
C HIS A 609 12.60 -7.26 -60.71
N SER A 610 12.10 -8.48 -60.80
CA SER A 610 12.74 -9.52 -61.58
C SER A 610 11.68 -10.36 -62.29
N HIS A 611 12.02 -10.81 -63.50
CA HIS A 611 11.21 -11.76 -64.25
C HIS A 611 12.14 -12.84 -64.84
N GLN A 612 11.73 -14.09 -64.69
CA GLN A 612 12.51 -15.22 -65.16
C GLN A 612 12.76 -15.09 -66.66
N GLY A 613 14.02 -15.19 -67.11
CA GLY A 613 14.47 -15.04 -68.48
C GLY A 613 14.52 -13.60 -69.01
N ARG A 614 14.22 -12.57 -68.15
CA ARG A 614 14.26 -11.14 -68.55
C ARG A 614 15.20 -10.28 -67.72
N GLY A 615 15.86 -10.86 -66.74
CA GLY A 615 16.81 -10.18 -65.91
C GLY A 615 16.20 -9.58 -64.63
N THR A 616 17.01 -8.78 -63.93
CA THR A 616 16.66 -8.16 -62.63
C THR A 616 16.94 -6.67 -62.65
N GLU A 617 16.02 -5.88 -62.12
CA GLU A 617 16.16 -4.45 -61.89
C GLU A 617 16.15 -4.17 -60.38
N PHE A 618 17.27 -3.73 -59.84
CA PHE A 618 17.41 -3.28 -58.45
C PHE A 618 17.31 -1.75 -58.40
N ARG A 619 16.47 -1.22 -57.51
CA ARG A 619 16.23 0.22 -57.38
C ARG A 619 16.59 0.67 -55.95
N ILE A 620 17.36 1.75 -55.83
CA ILE A 620 17.65 2.45 -54.59
C ILE A 620 16.98 3.82 -54.70
N TYR A 621 16.01 4.08 -53.85
CA TYR A 621 15.30 5.37 -53.84
C TYR A 621 16.16 6.38 -53.09
N LEU A 622 16.51 7.44 -53.75
CA LEU A 622 17.35 8.50 -53.22
C LEU A 622 16.43 9.60 -52.65
N PRO A 623 16.69 10.13 -51.45
CA PRO A 623 15.90 11.24 -50.94
C PRO A 623 16.06 12.43 -51.91
N PRO A 624 14.98 13.23 -52.13
CA PRO A 624 15.12 14.47 -52.87
C PRO A 624 16.19 15.31 -52.17
N VAL A 625 17.07 15.93 -52.94
CA VAL A 625 18.08 16.86 -52.41
C VAL A 625 17.35 17.96 -51.66
N ALA A 626 17.08 17.76 -50.38
CA ALA A 626 16.47 18.73 -49.50
C ALA A 626 17.51 19.79 -49.22
N ALA A 627 17.21 21.00 -49.65
CA ALA A 627 17.89 22.18 -49.15
C ALA A 627 17.90 22.14 -47.62
N ARG A 628 19.10 22.20 -47.07
CA ARG A 628 19.40 22.41 -45.62
C ARG A 628 18.89 21.36 -44.62
N VAL A 629 19.84 20.64 -44.09
CA VAL A 629 19.73 19.96 -42.79
C VAL A 629 19.25 20.98 -41.76
N PRO A 630 18.16 20.72 -40.94
CA PRO A 630 17.85 21.54 -39.80
C PRO A 630 19.01 21.45 -38.80
N ARG A 631 19.61 22.61 -38.49
CA ARG A 631 20.59 22.76 -37.43
C ARG A 631 19.94 22.27 -36.12
N ALA A 632 20.48 21.23 -35.51
CA ALA A 632 20.07 20.77 -34.17
C ALA A 632 20.10 21.97 -33.23
N ALA A 633 18.98 22.25 -32.59
CA ALA A 633 18.89 23.22 -31.51
C ALA A 633 19.80 22.75 -30.38
N HIS A 634 20.80 23.54 -30.06
CA HIS A 634 21.59 23.38 -28.83
C HIS A 634 20.64 23.53 -27.63
N PRO A 635 20.67 22.64 -26.64
CA PRO A 635 20.04 22.92 -25.37
C PRO A 635 20.83 24.06 -24.70
N THR A 636 20.12 25.14 -24.36
CA THR A 636 20.63 26.20 -23.50
C THR A 636 20.97 25.60 -22.13
N PRO A 637 22.13 25.94 -21.55
CA PRO A 637 22.40 25.54 -20.19
C PRO A 637 21.56 26.40 -19.25
N ASP A 638 20.72 25.77 -18.43
CA ASP A 638 20.13 26.39 -17.26
C ASP A 638 21.27 26.80 -16.31
N VAL A 639 21.35 28.11 -16.06
CA VAL A 639 22.18 28.75 -15.03
C VAL A 639 21.34 28.89 -13.76
N PRO A 640 21.91 28.85 -12.56
CA PRO A 640 21.48 28.30 -11.28
C PRO A 640 20.28 28.93 -10.61
#